data_ec2cf77aa25d4b993b054e3ab7b833dc
#
_entry.id   ec2cf77aa25d4b993b054e3ab7b833dc
#
_cell.length_a   1.000
_cell.length_b   1.000
_cell.length_c   1.000
_cell.angle_alpha   90.00
_cell.angle_beta   90.00
_cell.angle_gamma   90.00
#
_symmetry.space_group_name_H-M   'P 1'
#
loop_
_entity.id
_entity.type
_entity.pdbx_description
1 polymer ?
#
loop_
_entity_poly.entity_id
_entity_poly.type
_entity_poly.pdbx_seq_one_letter_code
_entity_poly.pdbx_strand_id
1 'polypeptide(L)'
;LPIPAVIDATNSGNRSITMTISQFEQDLGLGLTDASGNPVLTTVWGYNGQYPGPTILAKKDQPLQVKWLNRLVDENNQPLPHLFPIDRSLAWADPGGEGVPIVTHLHGGHNESASDGLPEAWYTPFAQDKGPVFVKGEDIPYYYDNRQEAATIWYHDHAIGITRLNVYAGLAGFYLLTDGFENGLRRSRRLPNERYDIGLAIQDRMFTTDGQLFYPSESEVEGAPTPSILPEFFGNIILVNGKAWPILHVEPRQYRFRLLNGSDSRFYNLKLPKGMKMWQIGSDSGLLPKPVEQEELLIAPGERKDVIIDFSDQGLWKKNIIIQNDAPTPYPNGEPVDENDGAAQIMAFKVDVPRNEAYPLTPVPVSYNKPLPAVPTAINVRKLILFEGEDEYGRLMPMLGTMEDGAMEFHDPITENPALNSTEVWEIYNLTPDAHPIHLHLVSFRVLNSQAFTGTVNEETGALSDVQLVGPVKKPEPGQEGRKDTYPIAPGEVTRLIATFEREGLYVWHCHILSHEDHDMMRPYYVGNMPKGMLANLEELVEDLLKEGEKIFVVYPNPSSGTATLRVKIDEPMTAVALRLLDLNGNLVLDMLSQQLEKGEHQLEINGNSLPKGIYVCEVSVNNRVYRERLILTK
;
A
#
# COMPACT_ATOMS: atom_id res chain seq x y z
N LEU A 1 13.73 -22.35 -5.12
CA LEU A 1 12.65 -21.40 -4.86
C LEU A 1 11.76 -21.96 -3.75
N PRO A 2 11.56 -21.27 -2.62
CA PRO A 2 10.54 -21.63 -1.65
C PRO A 2 9.12 -21.31 -2.18
N ILE A 3 8.17 -22.14 -1.79
CA ILE A 3 6.75 -21.90 -2.06
C ILE A 3 6.08 -21.66 -0.71
N PRO A 4 5.48 -20.48 -0.47
CA PRO A 4 4.79 -20.19 0.78
C PRO A 4 3.69 -21.23 1.08
N ALA A 5 3.49 -21.54 2.35
CA ALA A 5 2.42 -22.46 2.75
C ALA A 5 1.06 -21.93 2.31
N VAL A 6 0.12 -22.83 1.98
CA VAL A 6 -1.23 -22.45 1.54
C VAL A 6 -2.23 -22.67 2.68
N ILE A 7 -2.99 -21.63 3.00
CA ILE A 7 -4.17 -21.71 3.86
C ILE A 7 -5.38 -21.80 2.94
N ASP A 8 -5.93 -23.01 2.80
CA ASP A 8 -7.11 -23.24 1.96
C ASP A 8 -8.39 -22.87 2.71
N ALA A 9 -8.96 -21.73 2.37
CA ALA A 9 -10.23 -21.20 2.87
C ALA A 9 -11.40 -21.41 1.87
N THR A 10 -11.21 -22.23 0.82
CA THR A 10 -12.28 -22.50 -0.18
C THR A 10 -13.36 -23.45 0.33
N ASN A 11 -13.10 -24.16 1.43
CA ASN A 11 -14.03 -25.11 2.03
C ASN A 11 -14.95 -24.46 3.07
N SER A 12 -16.20 -24.88 3.11
CA SER A 12 -17.25 -24.31 3.96
C SER A 12 -16.97 -24.37 5.48
N GLY A 13 -16.03 -25.20 5.91
CA GLY A 13 -15.63 -25.36 7.31
C GLY A 13 -14.54 -24.40 7.79
N ASN A 14 -13.84 -23.71 6.89
CA ASN A 14 -12.72 -22.83 7.23
C ASN A 14 -12.99 -21.40 6.78
N ARG A 15 -13.94 -20.74 7.45
CA ARG A 15 -14.36 -19.36 7.15
C ARG A 15 -13.83 -18.31 8.13
N SER A 16 -12.98 -18.73 9.04
CA SER A 16 -12.29 -17.84 9.97
C SER A 16 -10.87 -18.31 10.13
N ILE A 17 -9.91 -17.44 9.88
CA ILE A 17 -8.48 -17.72 10.02
C ILE A 17 -7.85 -16.67 10.91
N THR A 18 -6.74 -17.05 11.54
CA THR A 18 -5.92 -16.15 12.32
C THR A 18 -4.54 -16.08 11.68
N MET A 19 -4.07 -14.86 11.46
CA MET A 19 -2.76 -14.54 10.92
C MET A 19 -1.97 -13.80 12.01
N THR A 20 -0.90 -14.40 12.47
CA THR A 20 -0.04 -13.83 13.52
C THR A 20 1.17 -13.17 12.90
N ILE A 21 1.36 -11.89 13.15
CA ILE A 21 2.54 -11.12 12.76
C ILE A 21 3.58 -11.26 13.85
N SER A 22 4.78 -11.69 13.52
CA SER A 22 5.87 -11.90 14.47
C SER A 22 7.24 -11.72 13.83
N GLN A 23 8.25 -11.52 14.66
CA GLN A 23 9.66 -11.54 14.28
C GLN A 23 10.21 -12.96 14.39
N PHE A 24 11.07 -13.35 13.44
CA PHE A 24 11.77 -14.63 13.44
C PHE A 24 13.01 -14.56 12.54
N GLU A 25 13.81 -15.62 12.56
CA GLU A 25 14.99 -15.74 11.70
C GLU A 25 14.71 -16.68 10.53
N GLN A 26 15.14 -16.29 9.32
CA GLN A 26 14.96 -17.05 8.09
C GLN A 26 16.23 -17.06 7.24
N ASP A 27 16.57 -18.19 6.64
CA ASP A 27 17.61 -18.28 5.61
C ASP A 27 17.10 -17.68 4.28
N LEU A 28 17.59 -16.50 3.94
CA LEU A 28 17.25 -15.79 2.68
C LEU A 28 18.16 -16.19 1.51
N GLY A 29 19.12 -17.11 1.70
CA GLY A 29 19.96 -17.62 0.63
C GLY A 29 21.08 -16.68 0.17
N LEU A 30 21.62 -15.88 1.07
CA LEU A 30 22.67 -14.90 0.78
C LEU A 30 24.03 -15.57 0.48
N GLY A 31 24.16 -16.87 0.69
CA GLY A 31 25.42 -17.60 0.53
C GLY A 31 26.45 -17.34 1.65
N LEU A 32 26.03 -16.64 2.70
CA LEU A 32 26.84 -16.39 3.88
C LEU A 32 26.74 -17.58 4.86
N THR A 33 27.83 -17.87 5.56
CA THR A 33 27.87 -18.92 6.60
C THR A 33 28.41 -18.36 7.91
N ASP A 34 27.89 -18.87 9.03
CA ASP A 34 28.40 -18.61 10.37
C ASP A 34 29.75 -19.31 10.63
N ALA A 35 30.34 -19.10 11.79
CA ALA A 35 31.60 -19.72 12.18
C ALA A 35 31.53 -21.28 12.27
N SER A 36 30.33 -21.85 12.31
CA SER A 36 30.08 -23.29 12.33
C SER A 36 29.80 -23.87 10.95
N GLY A 37 29.75 -23.03 9.90
CA GLY A 37 29.47 -23.40 8.52
C GLY A 37 27.97 -23.53 8.19
N ASN A 38 27.06 -23.10 9.10
CA ASN A 38 25.62 -23.05 8.82
C ASN A 38 25.29 -21.77 8.03
N PRO A 39 24.20 -21.78 7.22
CA PRO A 39 23.69 -20.56 6.61
C PRO A 39 23.42 -19.48 7.66
N VAL A 40 23.84 -18.24 7.36
CA VAL A 40 23.45 -17.07 8.17
C VAL A 40 21.95 -16.87 8.04
N LEU A 41 21.29 -16.68 9.17
CA LEU A 41 19.87 -16.35 9.23
C LEU A 41 19.69 -14.84 9.32
N THR A 42 18.70 -14.33 8.63
CA THR A 42 18.30 -12.92 8.64
C THR A 42 17.07 -12.76 9.53
N THR A 43 17.09 -11.79 10.43
CA THR A 43 15.91 -11.38 11.19
C THR A 43 14.92 -10.70 10.25
N VAL A 44 13.70 -11.24 10.21
CA VAL A 44 12.60 -10.74 9.39
C VAL A 44 11.30 -10.70 10.18
N TRP A 45 10.33 -9.97 9.66
CA TRP A 45 8.95 -10.08 10.08
C TRP A 45 8.15 -10.89 9.07
N GLY A 46 7.01 -11.41 9.51
CA GLY A 46 6.12 -12.13 8.60
C GLY A 46 4.87 -12.62 9.29
N TYR A 47 4.04 -13.26 8.51
CA TYR A 47 2.77 -13.81 8.96
C TYR A 47 2.90 -15.32 9.20
N ASN A 48 2.45 -15.78 10.38
CA ASN A 48 2.52 -17.19 10.79
C ASN A 48 3.92 -17.79 10.67
N GLY A 49 4.97 -17.01 11.02
CA GLY A 49 6.36 -17.48 11.09
C GLY A 49 7.00 -17.77 9.73
N GLN A 50 6.55 -17.11 8.65
CA GLN A 50 7.20 -17.21 7.34
C GLN A 50 7.16 -15.88 6.57
N TYR A 51 8.15 -15.69 5.72
CA TYR A 51 8.32 -14.57 4.81
C TYR A 51 8.61 -15.07 3.38
N PRO A 52 7.83 -14.69 2.36
CA PRO A 52 6.52 -14.02 2.47
C PRO A 52 5.52 -14.83 3.29
N GLY A 53 4.48 -14.18 3.78
CA GLY A 53 3.40 -14.82 4.53
C GLY A 53 2.69 -15.93 3.74
N PRO A 54 1.88 -16.78 4.41
CA PRO A 54 1.12 -17.85 3.77
C PRO A 54 0.25 -17.35 2.62
N THR A 55 0.16 -18.11 1.55
CA THR A 55 -0.84 -17.86 0.51
C THR A 55 -2.23 -18.23 1.03
N ILE A 56 -3.11 -17.24 1.13
CA ILE A 56 -4.52 -17.48 1.45
C ILE A 56 -5.24 -17.82 0.14
N LEU A 57 -5.82 -19.03 0.05
CA LEU A 57 -6.64 -19.42 -1.08
C LEU A 57 -8.11 -19.29 -0.72
N ALA A 58 -8.79 -18.32 -1.34
CA ALA A 58 -10.20 -18.03 -1.11
C ALA A 58 -11.05 -18.28 -2.37
N LYS A 59 -12.37 -18.24 -2.21
CA LYS A 59 -13.29 -18.46 -3.32
C LYS A 59 -14.31 -17.36 -3.41
N LYS A 60 -14.59 -16.92 -4.64
CA LYS A 60 -15.62 -15.95 -4.96
C LYS A 60 -16.96 -16.27 -4.29
N ASP A 61 -17.62 -15.23 -3.75
CA ASP A 61 -18.91 -15.29 -3.06
C ASP A 61 -18.89 -16.19 -1.80
N GLN A 62 -17.72 -16.50 -1.27
CA GLN A 62 -17.55 -17.17 0.02
C GLN A 62 -16.85 -16.25 1.00
N PRO A 63 -17.58 -15.68 1.95
CA PRO A 63 -16.99 -14.78 2.95
C PRO A 63 -15.93 -15.46 3.80
N LEU A 64 -14.88 -14.73 4.11
CA LEU A 64 -13.81 -15.11 5.00
C LEU A 64 -13.62 -14.05 6.08
N GLN A 65 -13.50 -14.47 7.33
CA GLN A 65 -13.08 -13.63 8.44
C GLN A 65 -11.59 -13.86 8.71
N VAL A 66 -10.83 -12.77 8.83
CA VAL A 66 -9.41 -12.82 9.12
C VAL A 66 -9.10 -11.99 10.36
N LYS A 67 -8.50 -12.61 11.36
CA LYS A 67 -7.90 -11.92 12.50
C LYS A 67 -6.42 -11.70 12.22
N TRP A 68 -6.00 -10.46 12.24
CA TRP A 68 -4.59 -10.08 12.16
C TRP A 68 -4.10 -9.80 13.58
N LEU A 69 -3.17 -10.60 14.09
CA LEU A 69 -2.66 -10.45 15.46
C LEU A 69 -1.27 -9.84 15.42
N ASN A 70 -1.11 -8.66 16.00
CA ASN A 70 0.21 -8.07 16.18
C ASN A 70 0.91 -8.73 17.39
N ARG A 71 1.94 -9.50 17.10
CA ARG A 71 2.82 -10.18 18.07
C ARG A 71 4.28 -9.87 17.78
N LEU A 72 4.57 -8.61 17.46
CA LEU A 72 5.93 -8.08 17.40
C LEU A 72 6.40 -7.83 18.84
N VAL A 73 6.66 -8.91 19.55
CA VAL A 73 7.03 -8.95 20.96
C VAL A 73 8.17 -9.93 21.20
N ASP A 74 8.91 -9.72 22.31
CA ASP A 74 9.93 -10.63 22.78
C ASP A 74 9.34 -11.88 23.48
N GLU A 75 10.20 -12.74 24.01
CA GLU A 75 9.82 -13.95 24.74
C GLU A 75 9.04 -13.68 26.05
N ASN A 76 9.12 -12.45 26.58
CA ASN A 76 8.40 -11.99 27.78
C ASN A 76 7.12 -11.21 27.42
N ASN A 77 6.69 -11.23 26.14
CA ASN A 77 5.59 -10.44 25.59
C ASN A 77 5.79 -8.91 25.71
N GLN A 78 7.04 -8.44 25.77
CA GLN A 78 7.32 -7.01 25.68
C GLN A 78 7.39 -6.58 24.22
N PRO A 79 6.81 -5.43 23.86
CA PRO A 79 6.87 -4.93 22.51
C PRO A 79 8.30 -4.78 21.99
N LEU A 80 8.54 -5.22 20.76
CA LEU A 80 9.82 -5.02 20.09
C LEU A 80 9.91 -3.62 19.50
N PRO A 81 11.11 -3.03 19.44
CA PRO A 81 11.36 -1.86 18.63
C PRO A 81 11.28 -2.25 17.16
N HIS A 82 11.11 -1.25 16.28
CA HIS A 82 11.19 -1.47 14.84
C HIS A 82 12.59 -1.98 14.43
N LEU A 83 12.66 -2.85 13.40
CA LEU A 83 13.94 -3.38 12.86
C LEU A 83 14.82 -2.28 12.24
N PHE A 84 14.19 -1.22 11.73
CA PHE A 84 14.85 -0.11 11.04
C PHE A 84 14.67 1.19 11.80
N PRO A 85 15.58 2.16 11.60
CA PRO A 85 15.40 3.52 12.09
C PRO A 85 14.13 4.17 11.52
N ILE A 86 13.30 4.74 12.39
CA ILE A 86 12.05 5.39 12.01
C ILE A 86 12.27 6.91 11.90
N ASP A 87 11.88 7.49 10.78
CA ASP A 87 11.78 8.93 10.63
C ASP A 87 10.53 9.45 11.34
N ARG A 88 10.75 10.09 12.50
CA ARG A 88 9.67 10.64 13.34
C ARG A 88 9.10 11.96 12.85
N SER A 89 9.61 12.49 11.75
CA SER A 89 9.03 13.67 11.12
C SER A 89 7.78 13.34 10.31
N LEU A 90 7.62 12.07 9.93
CA LEU A 90 6.44 11.62 9.20
C LEU A 90 5.24 11.44 10.12
N ALA A 91 4.06 11.79 9.65
CA ALA A 91 2.83 11.66 10.40
C ALA A 91 2.59 10.19 10.83
N TRP A 92 2.33 9.98 12.12
CA TRP A 92 2.05 8.65 12.72
C TRP A 92 3.12 7.58 12.58
N ALA A 93 4.29 7.87 12.01
CA ALA A 93 5.38 6.89 11.87
C ALA A 93 5.82 6.29 13.22
N ASP A 94 5.82 7.10 14.27
CA ASP A 94 6.03 6.68 15.66
C ASP A 94 5.02 7.41 16.55
N PRO A 95 3.86 6.83 16.83
CA PRO A 95 2.80 7.50 17.60
C PRO A 95 3.12 7.67 19.09
N GLY A 96 4.34 7.34 19.53
CA GLY A 96 4.81 7.53 20.92
C GLY A 96 4.26 6.49 21.91
N GLY A 97 3.68 5.41 21.43
CA GLY A 97 3.25 4.25 22.23
C GLY A 97 4.34 3.20 22.37
N GLU A 98 4.02 2.07 22.99
CA GLU A 98 4.91 0.92 23.06
C GLU A 98 4.66 -0.04 21.89
N GLY A 99 5.72 -0.33 21.11
CA GLY A 99 5.71 -1.30 20.02
C GLY A 99 5.33 -0.71 18.65
N VAL A 100 5.42 -1.54 17.64
CA VAL A 100 5.28 -1.18 16.25
C VAL A 100 3.80 -1.15 15.84
N PRO A 101 3.27 -0.03 15.30
CA PRO A 101 1.94 0.00 14.73
C PRO A 101 1.90 -0.81 13.42
N ILE A 102 0.83 -1.60 13.24
CA ILE A 102 0.55 -2.33 12.01
C ILE A 102 -0.92 -2.16 11.61
N VAL A 103 -1.19 -2.25 10.35
CA VAL A 103 -2.53 -2.50 9.81
C VAL A 103 -2.41 -3.27 8.51
N THR A 104 -3.20 -4.32 8.31
CA THR A 104 -3.10 -5.13 7.10
C THR A 104 -4.17 -4.70 6.09
N HIS A 105 -3.74 -4.30 4.90
CA HIS A 105 -4.58 -4.04 3.74
C HIS A 105 -4.65 -5.28 2.84
N LEU A 106 -5.83 -5.57 2.29
CA LEU A 106 -6.01 -6.58 1.25
C LEU A 106 -6.04 -5.86 -0.12
N HIS A 107 -4.88 -5.68 -0.71
CA HIS A 107 -4.65 -4.97 -1.96
C HIS A 107 -5.37 -5.65 -3.14
N GLY A 108 -6.25 -4.91 -3.78
CA GLY A 108 -7.14 -5.39 -4.84
C GLY A 108 -8.43 -6.02 -4.32
N GLY A 109 -8.67 -5.98 -3.00
CA GLY A 109 -9.90 -6.45 -2.38
C GLY A 109 -11.05 -5.47 -2.56
N HIS A 110 -12.24 -5.95 -2.98
CA HIS A 110 -13.48 -5.17 -3.00
C HIS A 110 -14.15 -5.23 -1.62
N ASN A 111 -13.54 -4.55 -0.63
CA ASN A 111 -13.87 -4.67 0.78
C ASN A 111 -14.80 -3.55 1.25
N GLU A 112 -15.46 -3.74 2.39
CA GLU A 112 -16.04 -2.65 3.16
C GLU A 112 -14.93 -1.81 3.81
N SER A 113 -15.12 -0.50 3.95
CA SER A 113 -14.16 0.44 4.52
C SER A 113 -13.55 -0.06 5.84
N ALA A 114 -14.37 -0.54 6.77
CA ALA A 114 -13.91 -1.05 8.06
C ALA A 114 -13.01 -2.31 8.00
N SER A 115 -12.94 -3.00 6.86
CA SER A 115 -12.09 -4.18 6.62
C SER A 115 -11.05 -3.95 5.53
N ASP A 116 -10.87 -2.71 5.10
CA ASP A 116 -9.96 -2.36 4.02
C ASP A 116 -8.49 -2.23 4.48
N GLY A 117 -8.28 -1.93 5.76
CA GLY A 117 -6.95 -1.66 6.30
C GLY A 117 -6.53 -0.22 6.04
N LEU A 118 -7.38 0.74 6.44
CA LEU A 118 -7.09 2.17 6.31
C LEU A 118 -5.78 2.52 7.04
N PRO A 119 -4.94 3.41 6.49
CA PRO A 119 -3.62 3.73 7.03
C PRO A 119 -3.62 4.17 8.51
N GLU A 120 -4.63 4.91 8.94
CA GLU A 120 -4.81 5.35 10.33
C GLU A 120 -5.60 4.36 11.21
N ALA A 121 -5.94 3.16 10.70
CA ALA A 121 -6.56 2.11 11.50
C ALA A 121 -5.54 1.16 12.14
N TRP A 122 -4.30 1.60 12.29
CA TRP A 122 -3.20 0.84 12.87
C TRP A 122 -3.42 0.50 14.37
N TYR A 123 -2.70 -0.49 14.85
CA TYR A 123 -2.64 -0.87 16.25
C TYR A 123 -1.30 -1.52 16.61
N THR A 124 -0.86 -1.27 17.84
CA THR A 124 0.37 -1.84 18.41
C THR A 124 0.13 -3.27 18.96
N PRO A 125 1.15 -4.01 19.42
CA PRO A 125 0.97 -5.35 19.97
C PRO A 125 -0.16 -5.42 21.01
N PHE A 126 -0.99 -6.48 20.90
CA PHE A 126 -2.18 -6.69 21.74
C PHE A 126 -3.22 -5.54 21.64
N ALA A 127 -3.15 -4.73 20.58
CA ALA A 127 -4.00 -3.55 20.39
C ALA A 127 -4.00 -2.59 21.60
N GLN A 128 -2.82 -2.41 22.22
CA GLN A 128 -2.65 -1.49 23.35
C GLN A 128 -2.90 -0.05 22.93
N ASP A 129 -2.21 0.39 21.87
CA ASP A 129 -2.47 1.68 21.22
C ASP A 129 -3.14 1.47 19.86
N LYS A 130 -3.94 2.44 19.45
CA LYS A 130 -4.76 2.35 18.24
C LYS A 130 -4.79 3.68 17.52
N GLY A 131 -4.79 3.62 16.20
CA GLY A 131 -4.98 4.78 15.35
C GLY A 131 -6.39 5.38 15.44
N PRO A 132 -6.56 6.62 14.97
CA PRO A 132 -7.81 7.38 15.15
C PRO A 132 -9.03 6.77 14.46
N VAL A 133 -8.86 6.01 13.38
CA VAL A 133 -9.95 5.36 12.65
C VAL A 133 -10.01 3.84 12.88
N PHE A 134 -9.39 3.34 13.94
CA PHE A 134 -9.39 1.92 14.29
C PHE A 134 -10.81 1.42 14.58
N VAL A 135 -11.27 0.43 13.80
CA VAL A 135 -12.59 -0.22 13.98
C VAL A 135 -12.42 -1.73 14.16
N LYS A 136 -11.54 -2.35 13.40
CA LYS A 136 -11.30 -3.80 13.39
C LYS A 136 -9.82 -4.11 13.60
N GLY A 137 -9.54 -5.27 14.16
CA GLY A 137 -8.19 -5.71 14.47
C GLY A 137 -8.19 -7.06 15.17
N GLU A 138 -7.54 -7.15 16.34
CA GLU A 138 -7.40 -8.42 17.06
C GLU A 138 -8.73 -8.99 17.57
N ASP A 139 -9.61 -8.15 18.12
CA ASP A 139 -10.85 -8.57 18.74
C ASP A 139 -11.97 -8.74 17.71
N ILE A 140 -12.05 -7.83 16.74
CA ILE A 140 -13.07 -7.82 15.70
C ILE A 140 -12.40 -8.18 14.37
N PRO A 141 -12.66 -9.39 13.79
CA PRO A 141 -12.01 -9.81 12.56
C PRO A 141 -12.41 -8.93 11.37
N TYR A 142 -11.47 -8.78 10.43
CA TYR A 142 -11.76 -8.27 9.11
C TYR A 142 -12.72 -9.22 8.40
N TYR A 143 -13.62 -8.68 7.59
CA TYR A 143 -14.62 -9.42 6.86
C TYR A 143 -14.46 -9.19 5.37
N TYR A 144 -13.99 -10.22 4.67
CA TYR A 144 -13.85 -10.22 3.22
C TYR A 144 -14.99 -11.04 2.61
N ASP A 145 -15.93 -10.39 1.94
CA ASP A 145 -17.07 -11.08 1.34
C ASP A 145 -16.73 -11.79 0.02
N ASN A 146 -15.55 -11.47 -0.55
CA ASN A 146 -15.03 -12.07 -1.77
C ASN A 146 -15.96 -11.90 -2.99
N ARG A 147 -16.76 -10.83 -3.05
CA ARG A 147 -17.71 -10.56 -4.14
C ARG A 147 -17.04 -9.93 -5.36
N GLN A 148 -15.92 -10.48 -5.77
CA GLN A 148 -15.17 -10.05 -6.95
C GLN A 148 -14.76 -11.26 -7.78
N GLU A 149 -14.22 -11.04 -8.97
CA GLU A 149 -13.76 -12.13 -9.84
C GLU A 149 -12.47 -12.75 -9.33
N ALA A 150 -12.21 -13.99 -9.80
CA ALA A 150 -10.95 -14.69 -9.55
C ALA A 150 -9.77 -13.82 -9.99
N ALA A 151 -8.82 -13.57 -9.08
CA ALA A 151 -7.69 -12.69 -9.29
C ALA A 151 -6.51 -13.09 -8.40
N THR A 152 -5.34 -12.62 -8.76
CA THR A 152 -4.15 -12.61 -7.92
C THR A 152 -4.14 -11.30 -7.15
N ILE A 153 -4.63 -11.32 -5.90
CA ILE A 153 -4.53 -10.19 -4.99
C ILE A 153 -3.56 -10.54 -3.86
N TRP A 154 -3.21 -9.59 -3.03
CA TRP A 154 -2.20 -9.78 -2.00
C TRP A 154 -2.51 -8.96 -0.76
N TYR A 155 -1.90 -9.26 0.36
CA TYR A 155 -2.04 -8.50 1.58
C TYR A 155 -0.67 -8.00 2.05
N HIS A 156 -0.66 -6.79 2.58
CA HIS A 156 0.55 -6.16 3.11
C HIS A 156 0.20 -5.18 4.22
N ASP A 157 1.21 -4.75 4.96
CA ASP A 157 1.03 -3.68 5.94
C ASP A 157 0.78 -2.34 5.25
N HIS A 158 -0.01 -1.49 5.89
CA HIS A 158 -0.41 -0.17 5.37
C HIS A 158 -0.44 0.90 6.47
N ALA A 159 0.34 0.74 7.55
CA ALA A 159 0.39 1.71 8.63
C ALA A 159 1.05 3.01 8.15
N ILE A 160 0.30 4.12 8.24
CA ILE A 160 0.73 5.44 7.76
C ILE A 160 2.12 5.82 8.27
N GLY A 161 2.97 6.36 7.40
CA GLY A 161 4.32 6.85 7.70
C GLY A 161 5.39 5.75 7.88
N ILE A 162 5.00 4.47 7.99
CA ILE A 162 5.93 3.32 8.12
C ILE A 162 5.56 2.13 7.23
N THR A 163 4.63 2.27 6.30
CA THR A 163 4.26 1.20 5.36
C THR A 163 5.50 0.61 4.69
N ARG A 164 6.39 1.46 4.16
CA ARG A 164 7.63 1.03 3.51
C ARG A 164 8.49 0.15 4.40
N LEU A 165 8.66 0.53 5.67
CA LEU A 165 9.52 -0.19 6.61
C LEU A 165 8.90 -1.52 7.04
N ASN A 166 7.59 -1.56 7.30
CA ASN A 166 6.85 -2.76 7.67
C ASN A 166 6.84 -3.79 6.52
N VAL A 167 6.57 -3.35 5.29
CA VAL A 167 6.62 -4.21 4.10
C VAL A 167 8.05 -4.66 3.80
N TYR A 168 9.03 -3.78 3.98
CA TYR A 168 10.44 -4.14 3.82
C TYR A 168 10.91 -5.18 4.83
N ALA A 169 10.43 -5.11 6.07
CA ALA A 169 10.70 -6.12 7.10
C ALA A 169 10.15 -7.51 6.76
N GLY A 170 9.10 -7.59 5.89
CA GLY A 170 8.54 -8.85 5.41
C GLY A 170 7.02 -8.98 5.48
N LEU A 171 6.29 -7.92 5.81
CA LEU A 171 4.83 -7.98 5.97
C LEU A 171 4.08 -7.93 4.64
N ALA A 172 4.16 -9.03 3.88
CA ALA A 172 3.44 -9.24 2.62
C ALA A 172 3.14 -10.72 2.38
N GLY A 173 2.05 -11.03 1.65
CA GLY A 173 1.70 -12.39 1.24
C GLY A 173 0.58 -12.42 0.20
N PHE A 174 0.44 -13.54 -0.52
CA PHE A 174 -0.59 -13.70 -1.54
C PHE A 174 -1.96 -14.02 -0.96
N TYR A 175 -2.99 -13.44 -1.59
CA TYR A 175 -4.38 -13.86 -1.43
C TYR A 175 -4.92 -14.22 -2.82
N LEU A 176 -5.11 -15.49 -3.08
CA LEU A 176 -5.55 -16.00 -4.38
C LEU A 176 -7.06 -16.24 -4.35
N LEU A 177 -7.78 -15.44 -5.10
CA LEU A 177 -9.22 -15.62 -5.24
C LEU A 177 -9.52 -16.48 -6.45
N THR A 178 -10.28 -17.58 -6.26
CA THR A 178 -10.69 -18.50 -7.33
C THR A 178 -12.20 -18.47 -7.54
N ASP A 179 -12.67 -18.86 -8.73
CA ASP A 179 -14.08 -18.96 -9.06
C ASP A 179 -14.43 -20.18 -9.91
N GLY A 180 -15.70 -20.33 -10.21
CA GLY A 180 -16.19 -21.42 -11.05
C GLY A 180 -15.70 -21.36 -12.49
N PHE A 181 -15.43 -20.16 -13.01
CA PHE A 181 -14.94 -19.96 -14.36
C PHE A 181 -13.47 -20.42 -14.49
N GLU A 182 -12.59 -19.94 -13.63
CA GLU A 182 -11.18 -20.32 -13.59
C GLU A 182 -11.02 -21.83 -13.40
N ASN A 183 -11.78 -22.41 -12.45
CA ASN A 183 -11.81 -23.85 -12.23
C ASN A 183 -12.34 -24.64 -13.47
N GLY A 184 -13.27 -24.05 -14.22
CA GLY A 184 -13.72 -24.58 -15.51
C GLY A 184 -12.61 -24.60 -16.57
N LEU A 185 -11.80 -23.54 -16.63
CA LEU A 185 -10.64 -23.49 -17.54
C LEU A 185 -9.58 -24.53 -17.18
N ARG A 186 -9.31 -24.77 -15.90
CA ARG A 186 -8.40 -25.84 -15.46
C ARG A 186 -8.94 -27.23 -15.86
N ARG A 187 -10.21 -27.51 -15.59
CA ARG A 187 -10.84 -28.80 -15.97
C ARG A 187 -10.83 -29.02 -17.48
N SER A 188 -11.01 -27.95 -18.26
CA SER A 188 -10.98 -28.03 -19.74
C SER A 188 -9.57 -27.92 -20.34
N ARG A 189 -8.52 -27.92 -19.51
CA ARG A 189 -7.11 -27.82 -19.90
C ARG A 189 -6.79 -26.55 -20.68
N ARG A 190 -7.42 -25.45 -20.31
CA ARG A 190 -7.16 -24.11 -20.85
C ARG A 190 -6.34 -23.26 -19.88
N LEU A 191 -6.17 -23.73 -18.66
CA LEU A 191 -5.21 -23.25 -17.68
C LEU A 191 -4.44 -24.45 -17.11
N PRO A 192 -3.16 -24.26 -16.74
CA PRO A 192 -2.38 -25.28 -16.03
C PRO A 192 -3.10 -25.77 -14.77
N ASN A 193 -2.80 -27.02 -14.39
CA ASN A 193 -3.25 -27.57 -13.13
C ASN A 193 -2.67 -26.75 -11.96
N GLU A 194 -3.34 -26.75 -10.81
CA GLU A 194 -2.92 -26.03 -9.60
C GLU A 194 -1.48 -26.33 -9.17
N ARG A 195 -1.00 -27.56 -9.40
CA ARG A 195 0.41 -27.94 -9.17
C ARG A 195 1.41 -27.09 -9.96
N TYR A 196 1.00 -26.55 -11.10
CA TYR A 196 1.81 -25.75 -12.03
C TYR A 196 1.35 -24.29 -12.09
N ASP A 197 0.73 -23.81 -10.99
CA ASP A 197 0.24 -22.44 -10.78
C ASP A 197 0.96 -21.88 -9.54
N ILE A 198 1.98 -21.04 -9.74
CA ILE A 198 2.95 -20.67 -8.71
C ILE A 198 3.00 -19.14 -8.57
N GLY A 199 2.86 -18.66 -7.34
CA GLY A 199 3.08 -17.25 -7.00
C GLY A 199 4.58 -16.92 -6.89
N LEU A 200 4.98 -15.81 -7.47
CA LEU A 200 6.33 -15.26 -7.42
C LEU A 200 6.26 -13.81 -6.91
N ALA A 201 6.51 -13.60 -5.62
CA ALA A 201 6.66 -12.29 -5.03
C ALA A 201 8.11 -11.81 -5.21
N ILE A 202 8.30 -10.79 -6.01
CA ILE A 202 9.60 -10.23 -6.36
C ILE A 202 9.81 -8.97 -5.53
N GLN A 203 10.94 -8.90 -4.82
CA GLN A 203 11.27 -7.78 -3.94
C GLN A 203 12.78 -7.55 -3.96
N ASP A 204 13.21 -6.31 -3.99
CA ASP A 204 14.62 -5.96 -3.85
C ASP A 204 14.95 -5.59 -2.39
N ARG A 205 16.14 -5.94 -1.96
CA ARG A 205 16.64 -5.73 -0.59
C ARG A 205 18.11 -5.32 -0.60
N MET A 206 18.53 -4.71 0.49
CA MET A 206 19.92 -4.50 0.88
C MET A 206 20.22 -5.24 2.17
N PHE A 207 21.48 -5.65 2.33
CA PHE A 207 21.92 -6.38 3.52
C PHE A 207 23.21 -5.80 4.06
N THR A 208 23.38 -5.88 5.36
CA THR A 208 24.65 -5.65 6.03
C THR A 208 25.62 -6.80 5.75
N THR A 209 26.88 -6.61 6.05
CA THR A 209 27.93 -7.64 5.81
C THR A 209 27.75 -8.91 6.62
N ASP A 210 26.99 -8.86 7.71
CA ASP A 210 26.60 -9.99 8.55
C ASP A 210 25.25 -10.61 8.16
N GLY A 211 24.66 -10.17 7.03
CA GLY A 211 23.45 -10.75 6.45
C GLY A 211 22.15 -10.30 7.05
N GLN A 212 22.11 -9.19 7.80
CA GLN A 212 20.86 -8.61 8.27
C GLN A 212 20.28 -7.62 7.25
N LEU A 213 18.98 -7.41 7.26
CA LEU A 213 18.33 -6.41 6.41
C LEU A 213 18.87 -5.01 6.73
N PHE A 214 19.12 -4.24 5.69
CA PHE A 214 19.53 -2.85 5.80
C PHE A 214 18.59 -1.95 4.98
N TYR A 215 18.10 -0.89 5.60
CA TYR A 215 17.32 0.15 4.94
C TYR A 215 18.02 1.49 5.17
N PRO A 216 18.43 2.22 4.11
CA PRO A 216 19.13 3.50 4.26
C PRO A 216 18.19 4.55 4.87
N SER A 217 18.74 5.40 5.73
CA SER A 217 17.97 6.40 6.48
C SER A 217 18.76 7.71 6.72
N GLU A 218 19.77 7.97 5.89
CA GLU A 218 20.56 9.20 5.94
C GLU A 218 20.27 10.03 4.67
N SER A 219 19.69 11.20 4.85
CA SER A 219 19.43 12.15 3.77
C SER A 219 20.69 12.98 3.46
N GLU A 220 20.88 13.30 2.18
CA GLU A 220 21.92 14.26 1.73
C GLU A 220 21.46 15.73 1.91
N VAL A 221 20.19 15.96 2.24
CA VAL A 221 19.63 17.32 2.45
C VAL A 221 20.11 17.86 3.79
N GLU A 222 20.77 19.02 3.76
CA GLU A 222 21.30 19.68 4.96
C GLU A 222 20.14 20.09 5.89
N GLY A 223 20.17 19.62 7.14
CA GLY A 223 19.13 19.91 8.13
C GLY A 223 17.99 18.89 8.17
N ALA A 224 17.97 17.91 7.29
CA ALA A 224 17.00 16.83 7.36
C ALA A 224 17.12 16.03 8.68
N PRO A 225 16.03 15.43 9.16
CA PRO A 225 16.05 14.55 10.32
C PRO A 225 17.03 13.39 10.16
N THR A 226 17.49 12.85 11.27
CA THR A 226 18.28 11.61 11.30
C THR A 226 17.67 10.69 12.37
N PRO A 227 17.09 9.55 12.00
CA PRO A 227 16.91 9.01 10.64
C PRO A 227 15.94 9.83 9.77
N SER A 228 16.07 9.71 8.44
CA SER A 228 15.26 10.39 7.44
C SER A 228 14.69 9.41 6.43
N ILE A 229 13.49 9.70 5.93
CA ILE A 229 12.99 9.09 4.70
C ILE A 229 13.84 9.54 3.52
N LEU A 230 14.00 8.65 2.55
CA LEU A 230 14.61 8.93 1.25
C LEU A 230 13.51 8.93 0.18
N PRO A 231 13.69 9.67 -0.92
CA PRO A 231 12.66 9.73 -1.98
C PRO A 231 12.29 8.36 -2.52
N GLU A 232 13.28 7.49 -2.74
CA GLU A 232 13.08 6.15 -3.30
C GLU A 232 14.12 5.17 -2.74
N PHE A 233 13.79 3.89 -2.78
CA PHE A 233 14.68 2.81 -2.39
C PHE A 233 14.89 1.82 -3.53
N PHE A 234 16.16 1.50 -3.82
CA PHE A 234 16.56 0.52 -4.83
C PHE A 234 17.58 -0.46 -4.25
N GLY A 235 17.13 -1.65 -3.90
CA GLY A 235 17.99 -2.71 -3.39
C GLY A 235 18.84 -3.36 -4.49
N ASN A 236 19.96 -3.94 -4.13
CA ASN A 236 20.89 -4.61 -5.06
C ASN A 236 20.80 -6.15 -5.03
N ILE A 237 19.97 -6.72 -4.16
CA ILE A 237 19.70 -8.16 -4.06
C ILE A 237 18.23 -8.41 -4.30
N ILE A 238 17.92 -9.23 -5.33
CA ILE A 238 16.56 -9.59 -5.65
C ILE A 238 16.17 -10.85 -4.92
N LEU A 239 15.10 -10.75 -4.12
CA LEU A 239 14.44 -11.89 -3.49
C LEU A 239 13.20 -12.29 -4.30
N VAL A 240 13.03 -13.59 -4.50
CA VAL A 240 11.77 -14.15 -4.99
C VAL A 240 11.26 -15.13 -3.95
N ASN A 241 10.06 -14.88 -3.43
CA ASN A 241 9.49 -15.62 -2.31
C ASN A 241 10.44 -15.71 -1.11
N GLY A 242 11.13 -14.60 -0.77
CA GLY A 242 12.02 -14.53 0.39
C GLY A 242 13.35 -15.28 0.20
N LYS A 243 13.80 -15.54 -1.03
CA LYS A 243 15.09 -16.18 -1.32
C LYS A 243 15.85 -15.42 -2.40
N ALA A 244 17.12 -15.15 -2.18
CA ALA A 244 17.99 -14.44 -3.13
C ALA A 244 18.24 -15.28 -4.38
N TRP A 245 17.92 -14.73 -5.55
CA TRP A 245 18.12 -15.33 -6.88
C TRP A 245 17.84 -16.85 -6.93
N PRO A 246 16.63 -17.31 -6.54
CA PRO A 246 16.39 -18.75 -6.42
C PRO A 246 16.32 -19.45 -7.77
N ILE A 247 16.53 -20.77 -7.75
CA ILE A 247 16.29 -21.64 -8.89
C ILE A 247 15.01 -22.43 -8.64
N LEU A 248 14.10 -22.42 -9.63
CA LEU A 248 12.94 -23.33 -9.66
C LEU A 248 13.20 -24.47 -10.64
N HIS A 249 13.22 -25.70 -10.15
CA HIS A 249 13.29 -26.89 -10.96
C HIS A 249 11.92 -27.19 -11.58
N VAL A 250 11.82 -27.24 -12.91
CA VAL A 250 10.57 -27.37 -13.64
C VAL A 250 10.55 -28.61 -14.53
N GLU A 251 9.34 -29.15 -14.76
CA GLU A 251 9.04 -30.15 -15.76
C GLU A 251 8.99 -29.51 -17.16
N PRO A 252 9.27 -30.24 -18.26
CA PRO A 252 9.12 -29.73 -19.63
C PRO A 252 7.62 -29.63 -20.00
N ARG A 253 6.96 -28.56 -19.54
CA ARG A 253 5.55 -28.24 -19.73
C ARG A 253 5.23 -26.78 -19.49
N GLN A 254 3.97 -26.39 -19.64
CA GLN A 254 3.45 -25.07 -19.35
C GLN A 254 3.22 -24.90 -17.84
N TYR A 255 3.65 -23.77 -17.32
CA TYR A 255 3.40 -23.26 -15.96
C TYR A 255 2.67 -21.94 -16.02
N ARG A 256 1.77 -21.69 -15.09
CA ARG A 256 1.26 -20.37 -14.77
C ARG A 256 2.09 -19.80 -13.63
N PHE A 257 2.61 -18.60 -13.82
CA PHE A 257 3.23 -17.82 -12.75
C PHE A 257 2.38 -16.60 -12.46
N ARG A 258 2.15 -16.36 -11.18
CA ARG A 258 1.46 -15.19 -10.67
C ARG A 258 2.52 -14.24 -10.13
N LEU A 259 2.89 -13.27 -10.92
CA LEU A 259 3.93 -12.29 -10.60
C LEU A 259 3.34 -11.19 -9.73
N LEU A 260 4.02 -10.86 -8.66
CA LEU A 260 3.77 -9.70 -7.81
C LEU A 260 5.07 -8.90 -7.71
N ASN A 261 5.02 -7.62 -8.03
CA ASN A 261 6.09 -6.71 -7.65
C ASN A 261 5.78 -6.15 -6.26
N GLY A 262 6.44 -6.66 -5.24
CA GLY A 262 6.33 -6.22 -3.84
C GLY A 262 7.54 -5.39 -3.38
N SER A 263 8.27 -4.77 -4.30
CA SER A 263 9.35 -3.83 -4.02
C SER A 263 8.83 -2.48 -3.55
N ASP A 264 9.67 -1.69 -2.92
CA ASP A 264 9.39 -0.31 -2.54
C ASP A 264 9.20 0.56 -3.78
N SER A 265 10.28 0.84 -4.52
CA SER A 265 10.28 1.79 -5.64
C SER A 265 10.61 1.15 -6.99
N ARG A 266 11.23 -0.04 -6.99
CA ARG A 266 11.78 -0.64 -8.21
C ARG A 266 10.70 -1.18 -9.14
N PHE A 267 10.70 -0.66 -10.38
CA PHE A 267 10.05 -1.30 -11.52
C PHE A 267 10.89 -2.47 -12.04
N TYR A 268 10.25 -3.46 -12.62
CA TYR A 268 10.92 -4.54 -13.33
C TYR A 268 10.43 -4.64 -14.76
N ASN A 269 11.37 -4.69 -15.72
CA ASN A 269 11.10 -5.07 -17.10
C ASN A 269 11.65 -6.48 -17.32
N LEU A 270 10.77 -7.46 -17.11
CA LEU A 270 11.13 -8.87 -17.10
C LEU A 270 11.34 -9.41 -18.51
N LYS A 271 12.48 -10.09 -18.74
CA LYS A 271 12.86 -10.69 -20.02
C LYS A 271 13.27 -12.13 -19.85
N LEU A 272 12.81 -12.97 -20.77
CA LEU A 272 13.31 -14.34 -20.95
C LEU A 272 14.42 -14.38 -22.01
N PRO A 273 15.26 -15.43 -22.04
CA PRO A 273 16.24 -15.61 -23.10
C PRO A 273 15.62 -15.55 -24.49
N LYS A 274 16.36 -15.00 -25.44
CA LYS A 274 15.90 -14.82 -26.83
C LYS A 274 15.23 -16.05 -27.42
N GLY A 275 14.01 -15.87 -27.93
CA GLY A 275 13.19 -16.92 -28.55
C GLY A 275 12.20 -17.57 -27.58
N MET A 276 12.32 -17.35 -26.28
CA MET A 276 11.27 -17.68 -25.31
C MET A 276 10.31 -16.50 -25.15
N LYS A 277 9.07 -16.82 -24.78
CA LYS A 277 8.00 -15.83 -24.63
C LYS A 277 7.23 -16.04 -23.35
N MET A 278 6.67 -14.96 -22.84
CA MET A 278 5.67 -14.99 -21.80
C MET A 278 4.30 -14.72 -22.42
N TRP A 279 3.29 -15.49 -22.06
CA TRP A 279 1.90 -15.17 -22.41
C TRP A 279 1.22 -14.58 -21.19
N GLN A 280 1.04 -13.27 -21.17
CA GLN A 280 0.25 -12.64 -20.13
C GLN A 280 -1.21 -13.06 -20.27
N ILE A 281 -1.77 -13.62 -19.20
CA ILE A 281 -3.12 -14.16 -19.16
C ILE A 281 -4.03 -13.45 -18.17
N GLY A 282 -3.46 -12.63 -17.30
CA GLY A 282 -4.16 -11.88 -16.28
C GLY A 282 -3.41 -10.60 -15.89
N SER A 283 -4.13 -9.71 -15.23
CA SER A 283 -3.66 -8.51 -14.58
C SER A 283 -4.22 -8.47 -13.15
N ASP A 284 -4.04 -7.38 -12.43
CA ASP A 284 -4.38 -7.22 -11.02
C ASP A 284 -5.75 -7.81 -10.65
N SER A 285 -6.79 -7.46 -11.39
CA SER A 285 -8.18 -7.81 -11.08
C SER A 285 -8.74 -8.96 -11.93
N GLY A 286 -7.89 -9.86 -12.42
CA GLY A 286 -8.30 -11.13 -13.01
C GLY A 286 -7.83 -11.41 -14.44
N LEU A 287 -8.41 -12.45 -15.04
CA LEU A 287 -8.00 -12.94 -16.35
C LEU A 287 -8.33 -11.97 -17.49
N LEU A 288 -7.39 -11.85 -18.43
CA LEU A 288 -7.60 -11.19 -19.71
C LEU A 288 -8.55 -12.00 -20.61
N PRO A 289 -9.22 -11.39 -21.60
CA PRO A 289 -10.08 -12.12 -22.56
C PRO A 289 -9.34 -13.21 -23.34
N LYS A 290 -8.07 -12.97 -23.62
CA LYS A 290 -7.16 -13.87 -24.33
C LYS A 290 -5.74 -13.68 -23.82
N PRO A 291 -4.88 -14.69 -23.95
CA PRO A 291 -3.44 -14.52 -23.73
C PRO A 291 -2.85 -13.47 -24.67
N VAL A 292 -1.95 -12.68 -24.14
CA VAL A 292 -1.17 -11.68 -24.88
C VAL A 292 0.29 -12.11 -24.84
N GLU A 293 0.88 -12.28 -26.03
CA GLU A 293 2.27 -12.65 -26.16
C GLU A 293 3.15 -11.43 -25.83
N GLN A 294 4.14 -11.63 -24.93
CA GLN A 294 5.06 -10.61 -24.45
C GLN A 294 6.51 -11.10 -24.63
N GLU A 295 7.36 -10.30 -25.25
CA GLU A 295 8.82 -10.53 -25.27
C GLU A 295 9.47 -9.97 -24.01
N GLU A 296 8.91 -8.89 -23.49
CA GLU A 296 9.28 -8.23 -22.24
C GLU A 296 8.01 -7.83 -21.48
N LEU A 297 8.09 -7.76 -20.16
CA LEU A 297 6.95 -7.52 -19.30
C LEU A 297 7.30 -6.52 -18.20
N LEU A 298 6.88 -5.27 -18.39
CA LEU A 298 7.00 -4.25 -17.35
C LEU A 298 6.03 -4.56 -16.21
N ILE A 299 6.49 -4.45 -14.97
CA ILE A 299 5.66 -4.59 -13.76
C ILE A 299 6.08 -3.54 -12.71
N ALA A 300 5.19 -2.63 -12.42
CA ALA A 300 5.38 -1.58 -11.42
C ALA A 300 5.15 -2.09 -9.99
N PRO A 301 5.66 -1.40 -8.95
CA PRO A 301 5.31 -1.69 -7.56
C PRO A 301 3.80 -1.83 -7.36
N GLY A 302 3.37 -2.86 -6.61
CA GLY A 302 1.97 -3.17 -6.37
C GLY A 302 1.24 -3.90 -7.49
N GLU A 303 1.71 -3.88 -8.74
CA GLU A 303 1.07 -4.60 -9.84
C GLU A 303 1.20 -6.12 -9.70
N ARG A 304 0.19 -6.85 -10.24
CA ARG A 304 0.23 -8.30 -10.44
C ARG A 304 0.00 -8.61 -11.89
N LYS A 305 0.76 -9.58 -12.39
CA LYS A 305 0.59 -10.11 -13.75
C LYS A 305 0.66 -11.63 -13.74
N ASP A 306 -0.35 -12.26 -14.29
CA ASP A 306 -0.35 -13.70 -14.47
C ASP A 306 0.18 -14.04 -15.86
N VAL A 307 1.18 -14.91 -15.93
CA VAL A 307 1.80 -15.33 -17.19
C VAL A 307 1.84 -16.84 -17.33
N ILE A 308 1.80 -17.34 -18.56
CA ILE A 308 2.18 -18.71 -18.88
C ILE A 308 3.55 -18.68 -19.52
N ILE A 309 4.44 -19.53 -19.01
CA ILE A 309 5.75 -19.84 -19.63
C ILE A 309 5.74 -21.31 -20.04
N ASP A 310 6.15 -21.59 -21.27
CA ASP A 310 6.21 -22.93 -21.83
C ASP A 310 7.65 -23.47 -21.86
N PHE A 311 7.89 -24.52 -21.07
CA PHE A 311 9.17 -25.22 -21.00
C PHE A 311 9.15 -26.54 -21.77
N SER A 312 8.15 -26.82 -22.61
CA SER A 312 7.96 -28.10 -23.28
C SER A 312 8.95 -28.36 -24.43
N ASP A 313 9.70 -27.34 -24.88
CA ASP A 313 10.76 -27.51 -25.87
C ASP A 313 11.88 -28.41 -25.32
N GLN A 314 12.15 -29.52 -26.01
CA GLN A 314 13.20 -30.45 -25.64
C GLN A 314 14.60 -29.85 -25.63
N GLY A 315 14.84 -28.79 -26.41
CA GLY A 315 16.09 -28.02 -26.42
C GLY A 315 16.39 -27.32 -25.09
N LEU A 316 15.39 -27.17 -24.23
CA LEU A 316 15.53 -26.56 -22.90
C LEU A 316 15.97 -27.56 -21.81
N TRP A 317 15.97 -28.86 -22.10
CA TRP A 317 16.32 -29.89 -21.12
C TRP A 317 17.72 -29.66 -20.52
N LYS A 318 17.81 -29.62 -19.19
CA LYS A 318 19.00 -29.29 -18.38
C LYS A 318 19.58 -27.88 -18.60
N LYS A 319 18.82 -26.98 -19.22
CA LYS A 319 19.20 -25.56 -19.34
C LYS A 319 18.74 -24.76 -18.13
N ASN A 320 19.53 -23.77 -17.78
CA ASN A 320 19.11 -22.68 -16.89
C ASN A 320 18.50 -21.57 -17.75
N ILE A 321 17.34 -21.10 -17.38
CA ILE A 321 16.60 -20.02 -18.03
C ILE A 321 16.48 -18.92 -17.00
N ILE A 322 17.27 -17.85 -17.19
CA ILE A 322 17.30 -16.72 -16.27
C ILE A 322 16.28 -15.68 -16.71
N ILE A 323 15.45 -15.23 -15.79
CA ILE A 323 14.66 -14.02 -15.97
C ILE A 323 15.56 -12.84 -15.67
N GLN A 324 15.67 -11.92 -16.63
CA GLN A 324 16.45 -10.69 -16.52
C GLN A 324 15.54 -9.48 -16.27
N ASN A 325 16.14 -8.41 -15.78
CA ASN A 325 15.53 -7.11 -15.59
C ASN A 325 16.46 -6.02 -16.12
N ASP A 326 15.94 -5.05 -16.87
CA ASP A 326 16.68 -3.88 -17.35
C ASP A 326 15.91 -2.56 -17.18
N ALA A 327 14.87 -2.54 -16.33
CA ALA A 327 14.16 -1.31 -16.04
C ALA A 327 15.08 -0.29 -15.35
N PRO A 328 15.17 0.96 -15.87
CA PRO A 328 15.98 2.00 -15.25
C PRO A 328 15.44 2.40 -13.87
N THR A 329 16.28 3.01 -13.06
CA THR A 329 15.95 3.51 -11.72
C THR A 329 16.41 4.94 -11.54
N PRO A 330 15.50 5.90 -11.21
CA PRO A 330 14.02 5.80 -11.23
C PRO A 330 13.45 5.49 -12.62
N TYR A 331 12.21 5.00 -12.66
CA TYR A 331 11.56 4.67 -13.93
C TYR A 331 10.71 5.87 -14.45
N PRO A 332 10.72 6.24 -15.76
CA PRO A 332 11.41 5.55 -16.86
C PRO A 332 12.78 6.18 -17.24
N ASN A 333 13.16 7.31 -16.65
CA ASN A 333 14.22 8.17 -17.18
C ASN A 333 15.54 8.08 -16.38
N GLY A 334 15.60 7.26 -15.33
CA GLY A 334 16.77 7.09 -14.49
C GLY A 334 17.89 6.29 -15.12
N GLU A 335 18.87 5.89 -14.30
CA GLU A 335 20.02 5.12 -14.75
C GLU A 335 19.62 3.69 -15.13
N PRO A 336 20.09 3.18 -16.28
CA PRO A 336 19.83 1.80 -16.68
C PRO A 336 20.51 0.82 -15.73
N VAL A 337 19.90 -0.34 -15.52
CA VAL A 337 20.50 -1.42 -14.71
C VAL A 337 21.70 -1.98 -15.44
N ASP A 338 22.90 -1.99 -14.78
CA ASP A 338 24.09 -2.64 -15.31
C ASP A 338 23.86 -4.17 -15.38
N GLU A 339 24.23 -4.80 -16.49
CA GLU A 339 24.05 -6.25 -16.69
C GLU A 339 24.78 -7.13 -15.65
N ASN A 340 25.78 -6.58 -14.97
CA ASN A 340 26.54 -7.23 -13.90
C ASN A 340 26.00 -6.91 -12.50
N ASP A 341 25.01 -6.04 -12.39
CA ASP A 341 24.35 -5.75 -11.12
C ASP A 341 23.46 -6.94 -10.71
N GLY A 342 23.38 -7.19 -9.40
CA GLY A 342 22.46 -8.18 -8.85
C GLY A 342 21.01 -7.94 -9.23
N ALA A 343 20.61 -6.68 -9.38
CA ALA A 343 19.26 -6.29 -9.80
C ALA A 343 18.94 -6.61 -11.27
N ALA A 344 19.94 -6.93 -12.11
CA ALA A 344 19.72 -7.35 -13.49
C ALA A 344 19.17 -8.78 -13.62
N GLN A 345 19.22 -9.57 -12.56
CA GLN A 345 18.76 -10.96 -12.53
C GLN A 345 17.70 -11.17 -11.46
N ILE A 346 16.59 -11.80 -11.85
CA ILE A 346 15.47 -12.05 -10.93
C ILE A 346 15.59 -13.45 -10.32
N MET A 347 15.54 -14.49 -11.15
CA MET A 347 15.63 -15.90 -10.75
C MET A 347 15.96 -16.77 -11.97
N ALA A 348 16.19 -18.05 -11.74
CA ALA A 348 16.35 -19.03 -12.81
C ALA A 348 15.32 -20.14 -12.75
N PHE A 349 14.89 -20.61 -13.92
CA PHE A 349 14.23 -21.91 -14.07
C PHE A 349 15.27 -22.93 -14.57
N LYS A 350 15.18 -24.15 -14.06
CA LYS A 350 15.98 -25.28 -14.55
C LYS A 350 15.07 -26.41 -14.99
N VAL A 351 15.08 -26.71 -16.27
CA VAL A 351 14.24 -27.77 -16.86
C VAL A 351 14.94 -29.12 -16.69
N ASP A 352 14.79 -29.75 -15.53
CA ASP A 352 15.46 -31.01 -15.18
C ASP A 352 14.59 -32.00 -14.40
N VAL A 353 13.33 -31.67 -14.17
CA VAL A 353 12.35 -32.57 -13.56
C VAL A 353 11.67 -33.36 -14.65
N PRO A 354 11.69 -34.73 -14.61
CA PRO A 354 10.93 -35.53 -15.56
C PRO A 354 9.46 -35.20 -15.56
N ARG A 355 8.86 -35.17 -16.77
CA ARG A 355 7.44 -34.85 -16.89
C ARG A 355 6.57 -35.87 -16.16
N ASN A 356 5.66 -35.39 -15.33
CA ASN A 356 4.65 -36.25 -14.70
C ASN A 356 3.48 -36.47 -15.68
N GLU A 357 3.42 -37.67 -16.25
CA GLU A 357 2.43 -38.05 -17.27
C GLU A 357 0.99 -38.12 -16.72
N ALA A 358 0.79 -38.18 -15.40
CA ALA A 358 -0.54 -38.15 -14.80
C ALA A 358 -1.26 -36.81 -15.04
N TYR A 359 -0.49 -35.74 -15.35
CA TYR A 359 -1.01 -34.43 -15.66
C TYR A 359 -0.78 -34.11 -17.15
N PRO A 360 -1.84 -33.97 -17.94
CA PRO A 360 -1.72 -33.67 -19.37
C PRO A 360 -1.13 -32.25 -19.59
N LEU A 361 -0.53 -32.05 -20.76
CA LEU A 361 -0.07 -30.73 -21.19
C LEU A 361 -1.25 -29.78 -21.37
N THR A 362 -0.98 -28.49 -21.13
CA THR A 362 -1.96 -27.41 -21.23
C THR A 362 -1.44 -26.37 -22.23
N PRO A 363 -1.71 -26.52 -23.52
CA PRO A 363 -1.27 -25.53 -24.51
C PRO A 363 -1.91 -24.17 -24.23
N VAL A 364 -1.18 -23.09 -24.53
CA VAL A 364 -1.70 -21.74 -24.41
C VAL A 364 -2.92 -21.57 -25.31
N PRO A 365 -4.09 -21.22 -24.77
CA PRO A 365 -5.30 -21.10 -25.59
C PRO A 365 -5.31 -19.78 -26.35
N VAL A 366 -5.99 -19.76 -27.51
CA VAL A 366 -6.19 -18.52 -28.30
C VAL A 366 -7.14 -17.52 -27.63
N SER A 367 -8.03 -17.98 -26.76
CA SER A 367 -9.00 -17.16 -26.04
C SER A 367 -9.53 -17.88 -24.81
N TYR A 368 -9.91 -17.13 -23.78
CA TYR A 368 -10.65 -17.65 -22.62
C TYR A 368 -12.17 -17.56 -22.79
N ASN A 369 -12.67 -16.94 -23.87
CA ASN A 369 -14.10 -16.67 -24.11
C ASN A 369 -14.73 -15.89 -22.94
N LYS A 370 -13.99 -14.96 -22.37
CA LYS A 370 -14.42 -14.08 -21.29
C LYS A 370 -14.23 -12.64 -21.75
N PRO A 371 -15.19 -12.07 -22.49
CA PRO A 371 -15.08 -10.68 -22.90
C PRO A 371 -15.03 -9.77 -21.67
N LEU A 372 -14.29 -8.69 -21.78
CA LEU A 372 -14.38 -7.61 -20.80
C LEU A 372 -15.80 -7.03 -20.85
N PRO A 373 -16.37 -6.64 -19.69
CA PRO A 373 -17.61 -5.88 -19.68
C PRO A 373 -17.51 -4.64 -20.55
N ALA A 374 -18.62 -4.16 -21.10
CA ALA A 374 -18.65 -2.88 -21.78
C ALA A 374 -18.13 -1.78 -20.83
N VAL A 375 -17.46 -0.77 -21.38
CA VAL A 375 -17.06 0.41 -20.60
C VAL A 375 -18.34 1.10 -20.16
N PRO A 376 -18.58 1.30 -18.86
CA PRO A 376 -19.78 1.98 -18.38
C PRO A 376 -19.74 3.46 -18.79
N THR A 377 -20.89 4.11 -18.78
CA THR A 377 -20.97 5.56 -19.02
C THR A 377 -20.62 6.29 -17.74
N ALA A 378 -19.58 7.11 -17.80
CA ALA A 378 -19.22 7.98 -16.69
C ALA A 378 -20.21 9.15 -16.56
N ILE A 379 -20.50 9.52 -15.31
CA ILE A 379 -21.34 10.68 -15.00
C ILE A 379 -20.54 11.89 -14.54
N ASN A 380 -19.26 11.69 -14.22
CA ASN A 380 -18.35 12.72 -13.77
C ASN A 380 -16.93 12.49 -14.28
N VAL A 381 -16.17 13.57 -14.39
CA VAL A 381 -14.73 13.55 -14.70
C VAL A 381 -14.01 14.33 -13.62
N ARG A 382 -13.11 13.65 -12.88
CA ARG A 382 -12.18 14.29 -11.91
C ARG A 382 -10.87 14.58 -12.59
N LYS A 383 -10.31 15.75 -12.31
CA LYS A 383 -8.99 16.14 -12.80
C LYS A 383 -8.06 16.21 -11.60
N LEU A 384 -7.11 15.29 -11.57
CA LEU A 384 -6.19 15.07 -10.47
C LEU A 384 -4.75 15.27 -10.96
N ILE A 385 -3.85 15.60 -10.05
CA ILE A 385 -2.43 15.80 -10.35
C ILE A 385 -1.54 14.92 -9.49
N LEU A 386 -0.38 14.60 -10.03
CA LEU A 386 0.79 14.08 -9.31
C LEU A 386 1.84 15.18 -9.35
N PHE A 387 2.34 15.56 -8.20
CA PHE A 387 3.26 16.68 -8.03
C PHE A 387 4.38 16.30 -7.05
N GLU A 388 5.53 16.87 -7.24
CA GLU A 388 6.67 16.78 -6.35
C GLU A 388 7.02 18.18 -5.86
N GLY A 389 6.92 18.41 -4.57
CA GLY A 389 7.31 19.61 -3.87
C GLY A 389 8.46 19.33 -2.91
N GLU A 390 8.64 20.22 -1.95
CA GLU A 390 9.59 20.08 -0.87
C GLU A 390 8.86 20.16 0.47
N ASP A 391 9.28 19.33 1.43
CA ASP A 391 8.79 19.44 2.80
C ASP A 391 9.49 20.56 3.58
N GLU A 392 9.17 20.70 4.86
CA GLU A 392 9.73 21.74 5.75
C GLU A 392 11.26 21.66 5.94
N TYR A 393 11.88 20.52 5.55
CA TYR A 393 13.32 20.30 5.59
C TYR A 393 14.00 20.48 4.23
N GLY A 394 13.22 20.74 3.16
CA GLY A 394 13.71 20.79 1.77
C GLY A 394 13.96 19.40 1.16
N ARG A 395 13.34 18.34 1.72
CA ARG A 395 13.36 17.01 1.11
C ARG A 395 12.26 16.92 0.05
N LEU A 396 12.51 16.15 -1.00
CA LEU A 396 11.51 15.85 -2.01
C LEU A 396 10.28 15.23 -1.33
N MET A 397 9.12 15.87 -1.47
CA MET A 397 7.83 15.41 -0.97
C MET A 397 6.86 15.22 -2.14
N PRO A 398 6.65 13.96 -2.57
CA PRO A 398 5.68 13.67 -3.61
C PRO A 398 4.26 13.74 -3.03
N MET A 399 3.34 14.34 -3.78
CA MET A 399 1.96 14.62 -3.34
C MET A 399 0.95 14.32 -4.43
N LEU A 400 -0.28 14.12 -3.99
CA LEU A 400 -1.48 14.03 -4.83
C LEU A 400 -2.31 15.31 -4.66
N GLY A 401 -3.18 15.58 -5.62
CA GLY A 401 -4.08 16.73 -5.50
C GLY A 401 -5.05 16.88 -6.64
N THR A 402 -5.71 18.04 -6.69
CA THR A 402 -6.60 18.39 -7.78
C THR A 402 -5.93 19.34 -8.77
N MET A 403 -6.39 19.36 -10.00
CA MET A 403 -5.88 20.31 -11.00
C MET A 403 -6.06 21.77 -10.56
N GLU A 404 -7.16 22.08 -9.87
CA GLU A 404 -7.55 23.44 -9.48
C GLU A 404 -6.88 23.89 -8.18
N ASP A 405 -6.90 23.03 -7.15
CA ASP A 405 -6.40 23.40 -5.82
C ASP A 405 -4.89 23.15 -5.68
N GLY A 406 -4.33 22.26 -6.53
CA GLY A 406 -2.93 21.86 -6.46
C GLY A 406 -2.71 20.63 -5.59
N ALA A 407 -1.48 20.48 -5.11
CA ALA A 407 -1.03 19.41 -4.22
C ALA A 407 -1.64 19.57 -2.82
N MET A 408 -1.91 18.44 -2.18
CA MET A 408 -2.56 18.36 -0.87
C MET A 408 -1.90 17.30 0.01
N GLU A 409 -1.78 17.58 1.29
CA GLU A 409 -1.34 16.61 2.29
C GLU A 409 -2.45 15.60 2.61
N PHE A 410 -2.09 14.46 3.20
CA PHE A 410 -3.05 13.39 3.57
C PHE A 410 -4.19 13.89 4.46
N HIS A 411 -3.88 14.79 5.41
CA HIS A 411 -4.85 15.30 6.38
C HIS A 411 -5.63 16.55 5.90
N ASP A 412 -5.38 17.02 4.68
CA ASP A 412 -6.19 18.07 4.08
C ASP A 412 -7.63 17.59 3.79
N PRO A 413 -8.59 18.50 3.69
CA PRO A 413 -9.98 18.14 3.40
C PRO A 413 -10.12 17.21 2.19
N ILE A 414 -11.05 16.25 2.28
CA ILE A 414 -11.32 15.30 1.20
C ILE A 414 -11.98 16.02 0.03
N THR A 415 -11.34 15.96 -1.13
CA THR A 415 -11.84 16.53 -2.39
C THR A 415 -12.42 15.47 -3.33
N GLU A 416 -12.03 14.20 -3.17
CA GLU A 416 -12.49 13.08 -3.97
C GLU A 416 -13.70 12.40 -3.29
N ASN A 417 -14.93 12.81 -3.69
CA ASN A 417 -16.18 12.25 -3.16
C ASN A 417 -17.07 11.71 -4.28
N PRO A 418 -16.80 10.50 -4.81
CA PRO A 418 -17.69 9.82 -5.73
C PRO A 418 -19.03 9.47 -5.07
N ALA A 419 -20.14 9.69 -5.78
CA ALA A 419 -21.44 9.23 -5.30
C ALA A 419 -21.52 7.69 -5.30
N LEU A 420 -22.22 7.11 -4.33
CA LEU A 420 -22.43 5.66 -4.27
C LEU A 420 -23.08 5.15 -5.59
N ASN A 421 -22.51 4.08 -6.16
CA ASN A 421 -22.85 3.50 -7.46
C ASN A 421 -22.61 4.42 -8.66
N SER A 422 -21.89 5.52 -8.49
CA SER A 422 -21.47 6.33 -9.63
C SER A 422 -20.32 5.69 -10.39
N THR A 423 -20.24 6.01 -11.68
CA THR A 423 -19.06 5.75 -12.51
C THR A 423 -18.42 7.07 -12.85
N GLU A 424 -17.12 7.19 -12.59
CA GLU A 424 -16.34 8.39 -12.88
C GLU A 424 -15.14 8.07 -13.78
N VAL A 425 -14.70 9.06 -14.53
CA VAL A 425 -13.37 9.07 -15.16
C VAL A 425 -12.46 9.93 -14.27
N TRP A 426 -11.34 9.37 -13.89
CA TRP A 426 -10.26 10.10 -13.22
C TRP A 426 -9.18 10.41 -14.25
N GLU A 427 -9.01 11.69 -14.59
CA GLU A 427 -7.92 12.20 -15.41
C GLU A 427 -6.77 12.56 -14.49
N ILE A 428 -5.70 11.77 -14.50
CA ILE A 428 -4.54 11.97 -13.63
C ILE A 428 -3.40 12.53 -14.47
N TYR A 429 -3.01 13.76 -14.17
CA TYR A 429 -1.95 14.52 -14.85
C TYR A 429 -0.65 14.35 -14.06
N ASN A 430 0.34 13.72 -14.66
CA ASN A 430 1.65 13.56 -14.02
C ASN A 430 2.54 14.76 -14.35
N LEU A 431 2.82 15.60 -13.33
CA LEU A 431 3.67 16.80 -13.43
C LEU A 431 5.13 16.52 -13.05
N THR A 432 5.45 15.27 -12.66
CA THR A 432 6.74 14.86 -12.14
C THR A 432 7.63 14.24 -13.23
N PRO A 433 8.93 14.08 -13.01
CA PRO A 433 9.83 13.44 -13.97
C PRO A 433 9.71 11.90 -14.01
N ASP A 434 9.07 11.28 -13.00
CA ASP A 434 9.03 9.85 -12.81
C ASP A 434 7.64 9.25 -13.01
N ALA A 435 7.56 7.93 -13.18
CA ALA A 435 6.30 7.22 -13.30
C ALA A 435 5.81 6.75 -11.94
N HIS A 436 4.57 7.09 -11.59
CA HIS A 436 3.96 6.72 -10.31
C HIS A 436 2.91 5.62 -10.52
N PRO A 437 3.08 4.43 -9.92
CA PRO A 437 2.05 3.38 -9.91
C PRO A 437 0.91 3.78 -8.97
N ILE A 438 -0.13 4.35 -9.53
CA ILE A 438 -1.30 4.81 -8.76
C ILE A 438 -2.23 3.65 -8.48
N HIS A 439 -2.47 3.41 -7.19
CA HIS A 439 -3.42 2.44 -6.66
C HIS A 439 -4.67 3.14 -6.12
N LEU A 440 -5.83 2.57 -6.44
CA LEU A 440 -7.11 2.97 -5.88
C LEU A 440 -7.67 1.82 -5.05
N HIS A 441 -7.86 2.03 -3.76
CA HIS A 441 -8.55 1.08 -2.89
C HIS A 441 -9.99 0.84 -3.34
N LEU A 442 -10.62 -0.23 -2.89
CA LEU A 442 -11.99 -0.63 -3.21
C LEU A 442 -12.20 -1.05 -4.67
N VAL A 443 -11.81 -0.21 -5.63
CA VAL A 443 -12.28 -0.33 -7.02
C VAL A 443 -11.30 -1.05 -7.93
N SER A 444 -11.84 -1.80 -8.88
CA SER A 444 -11.09 -2.15 -10.08
C SER A 444 -11.48 -1.21 -11.21
N PHE A 445 -10.50 -0.55 -11.79
CA PHE A 445 -10.68 0.39 -12.90
C PHE A 445 -10.21 -0.20 -14.24
N ARG A 446 -10.54 0.50 -15.30
CA ARG A 446 -9.96 0.27 -16.64
C ARG A 446 -9.23 1.52 -17.09
N VAL A 447 -8.06 1.32 -17.68
CA VAL A 447 -7.36 2.39 -18.38
C VAL A 447 -8.03 2.62 -19.73
N LEU A 448 -8.49 3.83 -19.97
CA LEU A 448 -9.12 4.20 -21.25
C LEU A 448 -8.06 4.59 -22.29
N ASN A 449 -7.17 5.47 -21.91
CA ASN A 449 -6.09 5.98 -22.74
C ASN A 449 -5.16 6.87 -21.91
N SER A 450 -4.02 7.23 -22.50
CA SER A 450 -3.20 8.35 -22.05
C SER A 450 -2.90 9.31 -23.21
N GLN A 451 -2.45 10.52 -22.87
CA GLN A 451 -2.09 11.53 -23.86
C GLN A 451 -1.13 12.54 -23.25
N ALA A 452 -0.12 12.94 -23.97
CA ALA A 452 0.75 14.01 -23.56
C ALA A 452 0.00 15.34 -23.44
N PHE A 453 0.44 16.19 -22.53
CA PHE A 453 -0.13 17.52 -22.34
C PHE A 453 0.97 18.56 -22.12
N THR A 454 0.59 19.83 -22.26
CA THR A 454 1.35 20.99 -21.78
C THR A 454 0.42 21.86 -20.95
N GLY A 455 0.96 22.64 -20.05
CA GLY A 455 0.19 23.53 -19.19
C GLY A 455 1.10 24.43 -18.38
N THR A 456 0.51 25.31 -17.60
CA THR A 456 1.20 26.17 -16.65
C THR A 456 1.04 25.58 -15.24
N VAL A 457 2.12 25.18 -14.64
CA VAL A 457 2.17 24.66 -13.26
C VAL A 457 2.53 25.82 -12.33
N ASN A 458 1.78 26.00 -11.26
CA ASN A 458 2.19 26.83 -10.15
C ASN A 458 3.23 26.07 -9.32
N GLU A 459 4.47 26.53 -9.30
CA GLU A 459 5.59 25.82 -8.64
C GLU A 459 5.42 25.72 -7.11
N GLU A 460 4.66 26.64 -6.49
CA GLU A 460 4.41 26.63 -5.04
C GLU A 460 3.28 25.68 -4.63
N THR A 461 2.22 25.61 -5.43
CA THR A 461 1.02 24.83 -5.06
C THR A 461 0.82 23.58 -5.90
N GLY A 462 1.51 23.41 -7.02
CA GLY A 462 1.26 22.35 -7.97
C GLY A 462 0.00 22.53 -8.83
N ALA A 463 -0.80 23.61 -8.63
CA ALA A 463 -2.02 23.83 -9.41
C ALA A 463 -1.70 23.96 -10.91
N LEU A 464 -2.50 23.28 -11.74
CA LEU A 464 -2.27 23.20 -13.17
C LEU A 464 -3.34 23.96 -13.97
N SER A 465 -2.90 24.90 -14.81
CA SER A 465 -3.76 25.73 -15.67
C SER A 465 -3.33 25.68 -17.12
N ASP A 466 -4.12 26.29 -18.01
CA ASP A 466 -3.86 26.42 -19.46
C ASP A 466 -3.51 25.11 -20.17
N VAL A 467 -4.10 24.02 -19.72
CA VAL A 467 -3.82 22.66 -20.22
C VAL A 467 -4.18 22.53 -21.70
N GLN A 468 -3.21 22.06 -22.48
CA GLN A 468 -3.39 21.69 -23.86
C GLN A 468 -2.95 20.23 -24.08
N LEU A 469 -3.85 19.40 -24.59
CA LEU A 469 -3.53 18.04 -24.97
C LEU A 469 -2.73 18.05 -26.27
N VAL A 470 -1.59 17.36 -26.28
CA VAL A 470 -0.67 17.32 -27.41
C VAL A 470 -0.40 15.89 -27.86
N GLY A 471 -0.07 15.72 -29.14
CA GLY A 471 0.23 14.40 -29.69
C GLY A 471 -0.99 13.46 -29.79
N PRO A 472 -0.76 12.21 -30.17
CA PRO A 472 -1.82 11.22 -30.34
C PRO A 472 -2.32 10.70 -29.00
N VAL A 473 -3.60 10.34 -28.94
CA VAL A 473 -4.16 9.55 -27.84
C VAL A 473 -3.58 8.13 -27.92
N LYS A 474 -2.96 7.67 -26.83
CA LYS A 474 -2.38 6.33 -26.70
C LYS A 474 -3.39 5.41 -26.03
N LYS A 475 -3.65 4.25 -26.62
CA LYS A 475 -4.40 3.17 -25.96
C LYS A 475 -3.51 2.45 -24.96
N PRO A 476 -4.09 1.76 -23.95
CA PRO A 476 -3.33 0.87 -23.11
C PRO A 476 -2.55 -0.15 -23.94
N GLU A 477 -1.33 -0.43 -23.50
CA GLU A 477 -0.49 -1.47 -24.11
C GLU A 477 -1.17 -2.85 -24.04
N PRO A 478 -0.89 -3.75 -24.99
CA PRO A 478 -1.40 -5.11 -24.92
C PRO A 478 -1.11 -5.77 -23.58
N GLY A 479 -2.15 -6.32 -22.93
CA GLY A 479 -2.05 -6.86 -21.58
C GLY A 479 -2.43 -5.89 -20.47
N GLN A 480 -2.50 -4.58 -20.75
CA GLN A 480 -3.00 -3.54 -19.83
C GLN A 480 -4.47 -3.19 -20.06
N GLU A 481 -5.11 -3.81 -21.04
CA GLU A 481 -6.54 -3.59 -21.38
C GLU A 481 -7.51 -4.21 -20.35
N GLY A 482 -7.00 -5.05 -19.44
CA GLY A 482 -7.74 -5.71 -18.38
C GLY A 482 -8.27 -4.76 -17.31
N ARG A 483 -8.92 -5.32 -16.30
CA ARG A 483 -9.24 -4.58 -15.08
C ARG A 483 -8.01 -4.54 -14.18
N LYS A 484 -7.77 -3.38 -13.62
CA LYS A 484 -6.61 -3.09 -12.79
C LYS A 484 -7.04 -2.40 -11.50
N ASP A 485 -6.19 -2.37 -10.53
CA ASP A 485 -6.28 -1.54 -9.34
C ASP A 485 -5.03 -0.68 -9.14
N THR A 486 -3.95 -0.99 -9.85
CA THR A 486 -2.67 -0.26 -9.83
C THR A 486 -2.20 -0.02 -11.25
N TYR A 487 -1.82 1.21 -11.61
CA TYR A 487 -1.34 1.53 -12.96
C TYR A 487 -0.28 2.64 -12.94
N PRO A 488 0.87 2.44 -13.62
CA PRO A 488 1.90 3.47 -13.69
C PRO A 488 1.46 4.63 -14.61
N ILE A 489 1.43 5.82 -14.05
CA ILE A 489 1.14 7.07 -14.76
C ILE A 489 2.45 7.67 -15.24
N ALA A 490 2.64 7.74 -16.55
CA ALA A 490 3.90 8.20 -17.15
C ALA A 490 4.08 9.72 -17.01
N PRO A 491 5.33 10.21 -16.88
CA PRO A 491 5.63 11.64 -16.79
C PRO A 491 5.17 12.42 -18.01
N GLY A 492 4.61 13.61 -17.80
CA GLY A 492 4.12 14.51 -18.86
C GLY A 492 2.87 14.01 -19.61
N GLU A 493 2.19 12.99 -19.07
CA GLU A 493 0.95 12.45 -19.66
C GLU A 493 -0.22 12.59 -18.70
N VAL A 494 -1.41 12.79 -19.28
CA VAL A 494 -2.67 12.55 -18.58
C VAL A 494 -3.12 11.13 -18.88
N THR A 495 -3.36 10.34 -17.86
CA THR A 495 -3.94 9.01 -17.96
C THR A 495 -5.39 9.03 -17.48
N ARG A 496 -6.29 8.40 -18.26
CA ARG A 496 -7.72 8.34 -17.95
C ARG A 496 -8.09 6.96 -17.47
N LEU A 497 -8.52 6.90 -16.21
CA LEU A 497 -9.02 5.69 -15.55
C LEU A 497 -10.53 5.79 -15.42
N ILE A 498 -11.26 4.69 -15.64
CA ILE A 498 -12.71 4.63 -15.40
C ILE A 498 -13.01 3.59 -14.33
N ALA A 499 -13.72 4.01 -13.29
CA ALA A 499 -14.10 3.17 -12.17
C ALA A 499 -15.57 3.37 -11.78
N THR A 500 -16.17 2.35 -11.15
CA THR A 500 -17.50 2.43 -10.53
C THR A 500 -17.34 2.21 -9.03
N PHE A 501 -17.93 3.09 -8.23
CA PHE A 501 -17.77 3.14 -6.77
C PHE A 501 -19.00 2.54 -6.09
N GLU A 502 -18.93 1.25 -5.75
CA GLU A 502 -20.10 0.44 -5.37
C GLU A 502 -20.29 0.27 -3.86
N ARG A 503 -19.37 0.77 -3.04
CA ARG A 503 -19.45 0.67 -1.56
C ARG A 503 -19.22 2.00 -0.90
N GLU A 504 -20.12 2.36 0.00
CA GLU A 504 -20.03 3.57 0.81
C GLU A 504 -18.90 3.44 1.84
N GLY A 505 -18.22 4.55 2.10
CA GLY A 505 -17.22 4.65 3.16
C GLY A 505 -15.97 5.40 2.76
N LEU A 506 -15.04 5.48 3.71
CA LEU A 506 -13.70 6.07 3.57
C LEU A 506 -12.75 5.05 2.95
N TYR A 507 -11.94 5.49 2.01
CA TYR A 507 -10.89 4.73 1.34
C TYR A 507 -9.72 5.65 1.04
N VAL A 508 -8.63 5.11 0.49
CA VAL A 508 -7.48 5.91 0.03
C VAL A 508 -7.13 5.60 -1.41
N TRP A 509 -6.46 6.54 -2.06
CA TRP A 509 -5.73 6.35 -3.29
C TRP A 509 -4.33 6.92 -3.12
N HIS A 510 -3.33 6.27 -3.69
CA HIS A 510 -1.94 6.60 -3.44
C HIS A 510 -1.01 6.11 -4.54
N CYS A 511 0.21 6.63 -4.55
CA CYS A 511 1.32 6.04 -5.27
C CYS A 511 1.78 4.77 -4.55
N HIS A 512 2.05 3.69 -5.27
CA HIS A 512 2.53 2.44 -4.67
C HIS A 512 4.07 2.33 -4.66
N ILE A 513 4.79 3.41 -4.91
CA ILE A 513 6.15 3.57 -4.41
C ILE A 513 6.00 3.85 -2.94
N LEU A 514 6.41 2.89 -2.07
CA LEU A 514 6.10 2.94 -0.65
C LEU A 514 6.78 4.10 0.07
N SER A 515 7.95 4.52 -0.43
CA SER A 515 8.62 5.74 0.05
C SER A 515 7.80 7.00 -0.26
N HIS A 516 7.15 7.07 -1.44
CA HIS A 516 6.25 8.16 -1.80
C HIS A 516 4.96 8.14 -0.98
N GLU A 517 4.37 6.94 -0.81
CA GLU A 517 3.16 6.73 -0.01
C GLU A 517 3.34 7.24 1.42
N ASP A 518 4.45 6.85 2.07
CA ASP A 518 4.77 7.26 3.45
C ASP A 518 5.13 8.76 3.57
N HIS A 519 5.56 9.40 2.47
CA HIS A 519 5.92 10.82 2.42
C HIS A 519 4.85 11.67 1.74
N ASP A 520 3.58 11.36 2.01
CA ASP A 520 2.36 12.11 1.68
C ASP A 520 1.79 11.91 0.26
N MET A 521 2.33 10.99 -0.59
CA MET A 521 1.70 10.69 -1.88
C MET A 521 0.50 9.74 -1.74
N MET A 522 -0.37 10.08 -0.79
CA MET A 522 -1.59 9.34 -0.45
C MET A 522 -2.69 10.31 -0.04
N ARG A 523 -3.92 10.08 -0.52
CA ARG A 523 -5.07 10.92 -0.17
C ARG A 523 -6.28 10.05 0.20
N PRO A 524 -7.03 10.44 1.24
CA PRO A 524 -8.33 9.84 1.51
C PRO A 524 -9.36 10.26 0.45
N TYR A 525 -10.28 9.35 0.14
CA TYR A 525 -11.50 9.67 -0.61
C TYR A 525 -12.72 9.00 0.03
N TYR A 526 -13.89 9.57 -0.15
CA TYR A 526 -15.12 9.06 0.45
C TYR A 526 -16.17 8.74 -0.61
N VAL A 527 -16.69 7.51 -0.61
CA VAL A 527 -17.77 7.09 -1.50
C VAL A 527 -19.13 7.27 -0.81
N GLY A 528 -20.02 7.99 -1.46
CA GLY A 528 -21.39 8.20 -0.98
C GLY A 528 -21.61 9.51 -0.25
N ASN A 529 -22.54 9.51 0.69
CA ASN A 529 -22.85 10.70 1.49
C ASN A 529 -21.80 10.89 2.59
N MET A 530 -20.81 11.75 2.30
CA MET A 530 -19.76 12.05 3.25
C MET A 530 -20.36 12.60 4.54
N PRO A 531 -20.03 12.05 5.72
CA PRO A 531 -20.43 12.62 6.99
C PRO A 531 -20.03 14.08 7.08
N LYS A 532 -20.89 14.94 7.61
CA LYS A 532 -20.65 16.39 7.70
C LYS A 532 -19.31 16.75 8.34
N GLY A 533 -18.83 15.92 9.26
CA GLY A 533 -17.57 16.11 9.93
C GLY A 533 -16.30 15.79 9.13
N MET A 534 -16.43 15.17 7.96
CA MET A 534 -15.33 14.96 7.01
C MET A 534 -15.28 16.03 5.92
N LEU A 535 -16.32 16.84 5.82
CA LEU A 535 -16.35 18.03 4.97
C LEU A 535 -15.55 19.14 5.63
N ALA A 536 -15.01 20.05 4.83
CA ALA A 536 -14.14 21.15 5.20
C ALA A 536 -14.65 22.13 6.28
N ASN A 537 -15.76 21.85 6.96
CA ASN A 537 -16.32 22.67 7.99
C ASN A 537 -16.11 22.06 9.39
N LEU A 538 -14.81 22.09 9.82
CA LEU A 538 -14.44 21.68 11.18
C LEU A 538 -15.27 22.39 12.26
N GLU A 539 -15.71 23.62 12.00
CA GLU A 539 -16.56 24.38 12.93
C GLU A 539 -17.96 23.74 13.12
N GLU A 540 -18.56 23.22 12.04
CA GLU A 540 -19.87 22.59 12.08
C GLU A 540 -19.83 21.21 12.80
N LEU A 541 -18.74 20.44 12.61
CA LEU A 541 -18.50 19.20 13.35
C LEU A 541 -18.33 19.45 14.85
N VAL A 542 -17.53 20.46 15.20
CA VAL A 542 -17.29 20.85 16.59
C VAL A 542 -18.60 21.25 17.26
N GLU A 543 -19.47 21.99 16.56
CA GLU A 543 -20.80 22.31 17.06
C GLU A 543 -21.69 21.09 17.29
N ASP A 544 -21.67 20.14 16.35
CA ASP A 544 -22.48 18.91 16.45
C ASP A 544 -21.99 18.00 17.60
N LEU A 545 -20.69 17.78 17.74
CA LEU A 545 -20.10 17.01 18.85
C LEU A 545 -20.41 17.59 20.24
N LEU A 546 -20.40 18.92 20.33
CA LEU A 546 -20.75 19.61 21.59
C LEU A 546 -22.28 19.58 21.85
N LYS A 547 -23.11 19.57 20.80
CA LYS A 547 -24.59 19.49 20.92
C LYS A 547 -25.05 18.10 21.34
N GLU A 548 -24.38 17.04 20.84
CA GLU A 548 -24.74 15.65 21.18
C GLU A 548 -24.29 15.24 22.58
N GLY A 549 -23.47 16.06 23.26
CA GLY A 549 -23.02 15.80 24.63
C GLY A 549 -22.00 14.67 24.76
N GLU A 550 -21.42 14.22 23.67
CA GLU A 550 -20.39 13.17 23.65
C GLU A 550 -19.06 13.66 24.20
N LYS A 551 -18.73 14.95 23.99
CA LYS A 551 -17.50 15.59 24.52
C LYS A 551 -17.82 16.92 25.19
N ILE A 552 -17.07 17.24 26.24
CA ILE A 552 -17.18 18.56 26.90
C ILE A 552 -16.28 19.59 26.25
N PHE A 553 -15.28 19.17 25.46
CA PHE A 553 -14.42 20.05 24.70
C PHE A 553 -13.86 19.32 23.46
N VAL A 554 -13.40 20.11 22.50
CA VAL A 554 -12.71 19.65 21.31
C VAL A 554 -11.58 20.63 20.94
N VAL A 555 -10.55 20.12 20.29
CA VAL A 555 -9.40 20.89 19.80
C VAL A 555 -9.33 20.74 18.29
N TYR A 556 -9.27 21.88 17.58
CA TYR A 556 -9.23 21.92 16.11
C TYR A 556 -8.49 23.14 15.54
N PRO A 557 -7.89 23.08 14.35
CA PRO A 557 -7.59 21.84 13.65
C PRO A 557 -6.67 20.95 14.48
N ASN A 558 -6.76 19.66 14.29
CA ASN A 558 -5.91 18.68 14.96
C ASN A 558 -5.76 17.47 14.02
N PRO A 559 -4.62 17.30 13.33
CA PRO A 559 -3.36 18.05 13.50
C PRO A 559 -3.41 19.56 13.19
N SER A 560 -2.48 20.32 13.75
CA SER A 560 -2.39 21.77 13.56
C SER A 560 -0.98 22.18 13.12
N SER A 561 -0.89 23.01 12.11
CA SER A 561 0.38 23.60 11.63
C SER A 561 0.89 24.77 12.46
N GLY A 562 0.39 24.99 13.67
CA GLY A 562 0.90 26.04 14.57
C GLY A 562 -0.12 26.60 15.54
N THR A 563 -1.34 26.94 15.13
CA THR A 563 -2.41 27.40 16.02
C THR A 563 -3.59 26.43 15.99
N ALA A 564 -4.15 26.11 17.15
CA ALA A 564 -5.38 25.35 17.28
C ALA A 564 -6.37 26.12 18.15
N THR A 565 -7.65 25.82 17.98
CA THR A 565 -8.73 26.36 18.83
C THR A 565 -9.23 25.25 19.73
N LEU A 566 -9.30 25.51 21.02
CA LEU A 566 -10.01 24.68 21.96
C LEU A 566 -11.39 25.29 22.19
N ARG A 567 -12.46 24.52 21.94
CA ARG A 567 -13.82 24.90 22.26
C ARG A 567 -14.32 24.01 23.41
N VAL A 568 -14.79 24.63 24.50
CA VAL A 568 -15.31 23.95 25.68
C VAL A 568 -16.72 24.41 25.98
N LYS A 569 -17.62 23.47 26.30
CA LYS A 569 -19.01 23.73 26.71
C LYS A 569 -19.12 23.63 28.22
N ILE A 570 -19.64 24.68 28.84
CA ILE A 570 -19.88 24.79 30.28
C ILE A 570 -21.38 24.79 30.53
N ASP A 571 -21.86 23.78 31.27
CA ASP A 571 -23.28 23.60 31.51
C ASP A 571 -23.81 24.35 32.75
N GLU A 572 -22.91 24.72 33.68
CA GLU A 572 -23.27 25.43 34.91
C GLU A 572 -22.46 26.75 35.02
N PRO A 573 -23.09 27.83 35.50
CA PRO A 573 -22.39 29.11 35.69
C PRO A 573 -21.33 29.02 36.79
N MET A 574 -20.32 29.87 36.74
CA MET A 574 -19.21 29.95 37.70
C MET A 574 -18.42 28.63 37.86
N THR A 575 -18.35 27.86 36.78
CA THR A 575 -17.61 26.59 36.76
C THR A 575 -16.11 26.84 36.74
N ALA A 576 -15.37 26.22 37.68
CA ALA A 576 -13.92 26.31 37.72
C ALA A 576 -13.32 25.47 36.57
N VAL A 577 -12.57 26.13 35.68
CA VAL A 577 -11.93 25.49 34.54
C VAL A 577 -10.44 25.80 34.57
N ALA A 578 -9.61 24.77 34.45
CA ALA A 578 -8.20 24.89 34.20
C ALA A 578 -7.85 24.19 32.87
N LEU A 579 -7.03 24.86 32.05
CA LEU A 579 -6.60 24.37 30.77
C LEU A 579 -5.08 24.35 30.70
N ARG A 580 -4.51 23.23 30.35
CA ARG A 580 -3.08 22.99 30.29
C ARG A 580 -2.70 22.20 29.05
N LEU A 581 -1.51 22.48 28.54
CA LEU A 581 -0.87 21.65 27.54
C LEU A 581 0.32 20.92 28.17
N LEU A 582 0.33 19.60 28.06
CA LEU A 582 1.37 18.74 28.61
C LEU A 582 2.14 18.07 27.48
N ASP A 583 3.42 17.76 27.68
CA ASP A 583 4.16 16.84 26.83
C ASP A 583 3.74 15.38 27.10
N LEU A 584 4.25 14.44 26.30
CA LEU A 584 3.94 13.00 26.46
C LEU A 584 4.44 12.41 27.78
N ASN A 585 5.38 13.07 28.47
CA ASN A 585 5.85 12.65 29.79
C ASN A 585 4.98 13.24 30.91
N GLY A 586 3.95 14.00 30.58
CA GLY A 586 3.07 14.68 31.53
C GLY A 586 3.65 15.98 32.11
N ASN A 587 4.75 16.51 31.55
CA ASN A 587 5.29 17.79 31.98
C ASN A 587 4.45 18.94 31.42
N LEU A 588 4.25 19.97 32.25
CA LEU A 588 3.52 21.17 31.84
C LEU A 588 4.35 21.95 30.82
N VAL A 589 3.79 22.10 29.59
CA VAL A 589 4.39 22.88 28.49
C VAL A 589 3.79 24.27 28.42
N LEU A 590 2.47 24.38 28.61
CA LEU A 590 1.77 25.65 28.58
C LEU A 590 0.61 25.65 29.60
N ASP A 591 0.55 26.65 30.45
CA ASP A 591 -0.58 26.92 31.35
C ASP A 591 -1.44 28.00 30.71
N MET A 592 -2.62 27.65 30.21
CA MET A 592 -3.38 28.54 29.33
C MET A 592 -4.50 29.27 30.07
N LEU A 593 -5.16 28.60 31.01
CA LEU A 593 -6.30 29.17 31.71
C LEU A 593 -6.48 28.51 33.08
N SER A 594 -6.79 29.35 34.09
CA SER A 594 -7.26 28.87 35.40
C SER A 594 -8.22 29.92 35.96
N GLN A 595 -9.51 29.79 35.65
CA GLN A 595 -10.53 30.73 36.11
C GLN A 595 -11.92 30.11 36.16
N GLN A 596 -12.89 30.84 36.68
CA GLN A 596 -14.30 30.46 36.59
C GLN A 596 -14.90 30.98 35.28
N LEU A 597 -15.64 30.09 34.59
CA LEU A 597 -16.34 30.41 33.36
C LEU A 597 -17.84 30.42 33.59
N GLU A 598 -18.51 31.28 32.89
CA GLU A 598 -19.99 31.33 32.86
C GLU A 598 -20.55 30.17 32.02
N LYS A 599 -21.81 29.85 32.20
CA LYS A 599 -22.50 28.88 31.37
C LYS A 599 -22.50 29.33 29.92
N GLY A 600 -22.12 28.41 29.00
CA GLY A 600 -22.06 28.65 27.57
C GLY A 600 -20.87 27.97 26.91
N GLU A 601 -20.63 28.32 25.66
CA GLU A 601 -19.48 27.86 24.89
C GLU A 601 -18.36 28.91 24.96
N HIS A 602 -17.14 28.41 25.17
CA HIS A 602 -15.95 29.24 25.25
C HIS A 602 -14.92 28.73 24.24
N GLN A 603 -14.26 29.67 23.57
CA GLN A 603 -13.18 29.37 22.62
C GLN A 603 -11.87 29.94 23.14
N LEU A 604 -10.83 29.15 23.08
CA LEU A 604 -9.48 29.50 23.52
C LEU A 604 -8.49 29.13 22.42
N GLU A 605 -7.62 30.06 22.08
CA GLU A 605 -6.57 29.81 21.10
C GLU A 605 -5.38 29.14 21.77
N ILE A 606 -4.91 28.05 21.19
CA ILE A 606 -3.66 27.37 21.52
C ILE A 606 -2.63 27.84 20.51
N ASN A 607 -1.68 28.68 20.93
CA ASN A 607 -0.60 29.11 20.08
C ASN A 607 0.59 28.13 20.20
N GLY A 608 0.64 27.17 19.30
CA GLY A 608 1.71 26.19 19.21
C GLY A 608 2.94 26.65 18.42
N ASN A 609 2.95 27.84 17.81
CA ASN A 609 4.06 28.31 16.97
C ASN A 609 5.42 28.39 17.68
N SER A 610 5.42 28.45 19.00
CA SER A 610 6.65 28.48 19.82
C SER A 610 7.05 27.10 20.37
N LEU A 611 6.24 26.07 20.09
CA LEU A 611 6.46 24.72 20.56
C LEU A 611 7.08 23.86 19.45
N PRO A 612 7.96 22.93 19.79
CA PRO A 612 8.42 21.92 18.84
C PRO A 612 7.24 21.14 18.23
N LYS A 613 7.37 20.72 16.99
CA LYS A 613 6.41 19.75 16.45
C LYS A 613 6.39 18.51 17.32
N GLY A 614 5.24 17.88 17.43
CA GLY A 614 5.07 16.71 18.28
C GLY A 614 3.66 16.54 18.79
N ILE A 615 3.49 15.52 19.59
CA ILE A 615 2.21 15.21 20.23
C ILE A 615 2.18 15.83 21.62
N TYR A 616 1.11 16.52 21.91
CA TYR A 616 0.83 17.14 23.19
C TYR A 616 -0.50 16.63 23.74
N VAL A 617 -0.71 16.77 25.04
CA VAL A 617 -1.97 16.45 25.69
C VAL A 617 -2.62 17.73 26.16
N CYS A 618 -3.76 18.10 25.56
CA CYS A 618 -4.63 19.14 26.09
C CYS A 618 -5.38 18.56 27.28
N GLU A 619 -5.11 19.09 28.45
CA GLU A 619 -5.78 18.73 29.70
C GLU A 619 -6.76 19.84 30.10
N VAL A 620 -8.05 19.52 30.16
CA VAL A 620 -9.11 20.41 30.64
C VAL A 620 -9.65 19.87 31.97
N SER A 621 -9.51 20.65 33.02
CA SER A 621 -10.10 20.34 34.31
C SER A 621 -11.35 21.19 34.52
N VAL A 622 -12.51 20.55 34.75
CA VAL A 622 -13.80 21.18 35.02
C VAL A 622 -14.30 20.67 36.35
N ASN A 623 -14.46 21.54 37.35
CA ASN A 623 -14.88 21.18 38.70
C ASN A 623 -14.13 19.96 39.27
N ASN A 624 -12.80 19.92 39.14
CA ASN A 624 -11.90 18.85 39.55
C ASN A 624 -12.06 17.51 38.78
N ARG A 625 -12.83 17.46 37.73
CA ARG A 625 -12.81 16.36 36.76
C ARG A 625 -11.85 16.70 35.66
N VAL A 626 -10.97 15.78 35.31
CA VAL A 626 -9.92 15.98 34.32
C VAL A 626 -10.29 15.22 33.05
N TYR A 627 -10.25 15.93 31.95
CA TYR A 627 -10.48 15.41 30.61
C TYR A 627 -9.24 15.66 29.76
N ARG A 628 -8.91 14.76 28.85
CA ARG A 628 -7.71 14.86 28.04
C ARG A 628 -8.01 14.58 26.59
N GLU A 629 -7.39 15.35 25.71
CA GLU A 629 -7.42 15.13 24.28
C GLU A 629 -6.03 15.41 23.70
N ARG A 630 -5.63 14.67 22.67
CA ARG A 630 -4.36 14.90 21.99
C ARG A 630 -4.43 16.15 21.12
N LEU A 631 -3.33 16.90 21.06
CA LEU A 631 -3.06 17.92 20.06
C LEU A 631 -1.77 17.53 19.35
N ILE A 632 -1.82 17.45 18.04
CA ILE A 632 -0.67 17.18 17.19
C ILE A 632 -0.25 18.49 16.55
N LEU A 633 0.99 18.91 16.78
CA LEU A 633 1.61 20.04 16.10
C LEU A 633 2.53 19.49 15.01
N THR A 634 2.24 19.84 13.76
CA THR A 634 2.95 19.36 12.57
C THR A 634 4.04 20.32 12.11
N LYS A 635 4.14 21.49 12.74
CA LYS A 635 5.10 22.51 12.36
C LYS A 635 6.19 22.70 13.42
#